data_937ddaca0acc92b7c5a70242e3031299
#
_entry.id   937ddaca0acc92b7c5a70242e3031299
#
_cell.length_a   1.000
_cell.length_b   1.000
_cell.length_c   1.000
_cell.angle_alpha   90.00
_cell.angle_beta   90.00
_cell.angle_gamma   90.00
#
_symmetry.space_group_name_H-M   'P 1'
#
loop_
_entity.id
_entity.type
_entity.pdbx_description
1 polymer ?
#
loop_
_entity_poly.entity_id
_entity_poly.type
_entity_poly.pdbx_seq_one_letter_code
_entity_poly.pdbx_strand_id
1 'polypeptide(L)'
;MADWQNGVFALPCGADFPGAFADGLIARMRGRPAQDMARVTVYANSGQSLMALRDALIWRGPIILPRLRLIADLGGGSATAPLARRLELGRLIDAALRAQPDLAQGQSVPELAASLAGLMAEMQLEGLGAEALDRIDASDHAQHWGRALAFLRIAAGYYLSDPPQDRESRQRVAAEHLAAAWARGEDLPDGPVVVAGSTGSHGATRDFMRAVARLPLGAVVLPGFDPDLPASVWEGLDARSEDHPQARYAPFVAEFGPPPDWVAGAAPDPARNRLISLALRPAPVTDQWIEEGPRLGPLPPATRHLTLIEAEQPGLEAAAVALVIRQAVEAGQPVTLIAADRMLTRRVQSALDRWGIIPDDSAGQPLPLTAPGLFLRHVADLYGAELMVDALLVLLKHPVTATGLGPDFRREHNRHTRDLELHLRKHGPAFPDGAALRAWADRGDDKSKPWALWLAGLLDRIVPLAGDRAPRPLANRLRDLRALAEDLAAGPGGSAEASELWAKASGGLARAVLDQLDAHAAMGHALRPSEFRDLLHEQLQGQAVRQDVAAHPLVRFRGPREARTEAVGEVAGLVILSGLNEGGWPQALPPDPWLSRPMRLAAGLTLPERRVGLAAHDFQQAVGAAQVILTRARRDAEAETIPSRWLNRLVNLLGGLPGQDGPRALADMRSRGQAWLDLAEAQARPRDRVAPAPRPAPIPPAPALSEMSVTEVRTLIRDPYAVYARRVLGLRALDPLRPEPSAAERGNVLHDIMDRFLRGLPDLPETPEVMTARLLSITDAVLERDVPWPSARLFWRARIAGVADRLMADEALRLTQGRPVVIEDPGALAVPGAAFRLTARPDRLDLLTDGRVHVYDYKSGKPPSDKQIAHFDKQLPLEAAMVEMGGFGKLGPVPVAGISYIQLGGEGKTEPREFGPGFALETWQGFVALIGLYLRGERGFVARLAMERTDHASDYDHLSRHGEWDATQAAVSERFGHDG
;
A
#
# COMPACT_ATOMS: atom_id res chain seq x y z
N MET A 1 -54.20 13.51 24.52
CA MET A 1 -53.02 14.14 23.88
C MET A 1 -52.31 15.14 24.80
N ALA A 2 -52.62 15.15 26.11
CA ALA A 2 -52.18 16.21 27.00
C ALA A 2 -50.71 16.18 27.45
N ASP A 3 -49.91 15.14 27.19
CA ASP A 3 -48.54 15.02 27.72
C ASP A 3 -47.41 14.93 26.69
N TRP A 4 -47.73 15.12 25.40
CA TRP A 4 -46.66 15.19 24.39
C TRP A 4 -46.16 16.62 24.27
N GLN A 5 -44.95 16.86 24.77
CA GLN A 5 -44.25 18.11 24.54
C GLN A 5 -43.58 18.08 23.16
N ASN A 6 -43.91 19.04 22.31
CA ASN A 6 -43.24 19.25 21.05
C ASN A 6 -41.98 20.10 21.22
N GLY A 7 -41.09 20.07 20.23
CA GLY A 7 -39.92 20.93 20.20
C GLY A 7 -38.61 20.17 20.02
N VAL A 8 -37.52 20.82 20.42
CA VAL A 8 -36.18 20.28 20.37
C VAL A 8 -35.75 19.80 21.75
N PHE A 9 -35.27 18.58 21.82
CA PHE A 9 -34.77 17.92 23.03
C PHE A 9 -33.32 17.51 22.77
N ALA A 10 -32.57 17.21 23.82
CA ALA A 10 -31.20 16.77 23.71
C ALA A 10 -30.87 15.58 24.61
N LEU A 11 -29.85 14.84 24.21
CA LEU A 11 -29.12 13.91 25.04
C LEU A 11 -27.69 14.40 25.20
N PRO A 12 -27.12 14.39 26.42
CA PRO A 12 -25.80 14.92 26.70
C PRO A 12 -24.70 14.06 26.07
N CYS A 13 -23.47 14.60 26.01
CA CYS A 13 -22.31 13.87 25.56
C CYS A 13 -22.07 12.61 26.41
N GLY A 14 -21.68 11.52 25.76
CA GLY A 14 -21.41 10.22 26.38
C GLY A 14 -22.64 9.37 26.67
N ALA A 15 -23.87 9.90 26.50
CA ALA A 15 -25.09 9.14 26.68
C ALA A 15 -25.18 7.97 25.69
N ASP A 16 -25.71 6.83 26.12
CA ASP A 16 -26.19 5.77 25.23
C ASP A 16 -27.41 6.31 24.47
N PHE A 17 -27.12 6.89 23.28
CA PHE A 17 -28.15 7.55 22.49
C PHE A 17 -29.33 6.64 22.16
N PRO A 18 -29.13 5.42 21.58
CA PRO A 18 -30.23 4.53 21.25
C PRO A 18 -31.04 4.11 22.49
N GLY A 19 -30.36 3.78 23.58
CA GLY A 19 -30.97 3.37 24.81
C GLY A 19 -31.80 4.46 25.47
N ALA A 20 -31.19 5.62 25.68
CA ALA A 20 -31.86 6.77 26.27
C ALA A 20 -33.00 7.32 25.39
N PHE A 21 -32.82 7.25 24.06
CA PHE A 21 -33.89 7.57 23.11
C PHE A 21 -35.10 6.64 23.30
N ALA A 22 -34.87 5.33 23.37
CA ALA A 22 -35.92 4.33 23.54
C ALA A 22 -36.66 4.55 24.88
N ASP A 23 -35.95 4.78 25.99
CA ASP A 23 -36.49 5.04 27.29
C ASP A 23 -37.39 6.29 27.29
N GLY A 24 -36.91 7.36 26.67
CA GLY A 24 -37.66 8.61 26.58
C GLY A 24 -38.90 8.49 25.68
N LEU A 25 -38.81 7.73 24.58
CA LEU A 25 -39.99 7.48 23.73
C LEU A 25 -41.03 6.63 24.44
N ILE A 26 -40.61 5.55 25.08
CA ILE A 26 -41.51 4.66 25.84
C ILE A 26 -42.20 5.45 26.99
N ALA A 27 -41.43 6.29 27.70
CA ALA A 27 -41.98 7.13 28.76
C ALA A 27 -43.10 8.07 28.26
N ARG A 28 -42.91 8.72 27.10
CA ARG A 28 -43.88 9.61 26.47
C ARG A 28 -45.13 8.90 25.92
N MET A 29 -44.97 7.61 25.62
CA MET A 29 -46.07 6.77 25.16
C MET A 29 -46.78 6.03 26.30
N ARG A 30 -46.31 6.15 27.56
CA ARG A 30 -46.89 5.50 28.72
C ARG A 30 -48.33 5.99 28.93
N GLY A 31 -49.24 5.07 29.19
CA GLY A 31 -50.68 5.37 29.38
C GLY A 31 -51.47 5.48 28.07
N ARG A 32 -50.84 5.31 26.92
CA ARG A 32 -51.51 5.24 25.62
C ARG A 32 -51.75 3.77 25.20
N PRO A 33 -52.75 3.49 24.34
CA PRO A 33 -52.91 2.17 23.76
C PRO A 33 -51.62 1.68 23.06
N ALA A 34 -51.25 0.43 23.22
CA ALA A 34 -50.00 -0.12 22.64
C ALA A 34 -49.89 0.06 21.11
N GLN A 35 -51.06 0.03 20.43
CA GLN A 35 -51.11 0.24 18.96
C GLN A 35 -50.74 1.66 18.54
N ASP A 36 -50.81 2.66 19.43
CA ASP A 36 -50.40 4.03 19.09
C ASP A 36 -48.91 4.15 18.82
N MET A 37 -48.09 3.23 19.33
CA MET A 37 -46.69 3.15 18.99
C MET A 37 -46.45 2.91 17.47
N ALA A 38 -47.32 2.12 16.83
CA ALA A 38 -47.25 1.90 15.37
C ALA A 38 -47.55 3.17 14.55
N ARG A 39 -48.13 4.21 15.14
CA ARG A 39 -48.36 5.51 14.48
C ARG A 39 -47.21 6.47 14.65
N VAL A 40 -46.29 6.20 15.58
CA VAL A 40 -45.08 7.00 15.74
C VAL A 40 -44.17 6.78 14.51
N THR A 41 -43.70 7.86 13.91
CA THR A 41 -42.68 7.79 12.84
C THR A 41 -41.38 8.37 13.36
N VAL A 42 -40.29 7.55 13.30
CA VAL A 42 -38.95 7.96 13.71
C VAL A 42 -38.08 8.06 12.49
N TYR A 43 -37.47 9.21 12.27
CA TYR A 43 -36.52 9.47 11.22
C TYR A 43 -35.09 9.47 11.78
N ALA A 44 -34.18 8.71 11.12
CA ALA A 44 -32.76 8.65 11.44
C ALA A 44 -31.90 9.01 10.21
N ASN A 45 -30.63 9.35 10.47
CA ASN A 45 -29.68 9.76 9.41
C ASN A 45 -29.10 8.60 8.62
N SER A 46 -28.95 7.41 9.22
CA SER A 46 -28.31 6.26 8.60
C SER A 46 -29.05 4.97 8.90
N GLY A 47 -28.91 3.97 8.03
CA GLY A 47 -29.45 2.64 8.27
C GLY A 47 -28.92 2.00 9.55
N GLN A 48 -27.69 2.27 9.90
CA GLN A 48 -27.05 1.76 11.10
C GLN A 48 -27.67 2.37 12.38
N SER A 49 -27.85 3.71 12.41
CA SER A 49 -28.57 4.37 13.50
C SER A 49 -29.99 3.85 13.63
N LEU A 50 -30.66 3.60 12.50
CA LEU A 50 -32.01 3.06 12.46
C LEU A 50 -32.07 1.66 13.07
N MET A 51 -31.10 0.80 12.77
CA MET A 51 -30.98 -0.54 13.35
C MET A 51 -30.69 -0.47 14.86
N ALA A 52 -29.76 0.40 15.28
CA ALA A 52 -29.44 0.59 16.70
C ALA A 52 -30.66 1.05 17.51
N LEU A 53 -31.46 1.98 16.97
CA LEU A 53 -32.72 2.43 17.60
C LEU A 53 -33.75 1.30 17.68
N ARG A 54 -33.88 0.52 16.62
CA ARG A 54 -34.79 -0.65 16.60
C ARG A 54 -34.40 -1.65 17.69
N ASP A 55 -33.13 -2.00 17.73
CA ASP A 55 -32.61 -3.01 18.65
C ASP A 55 -32.75 -2.52 20.10
N ALA A 56 -32.47 -1.22 20.37
CA ALA A 56 -32.65 -0.62 21.67
C ALA A 56 -34.12 -0.68 22.14
N LEU A 57 -35.07 -0.53 21.23
CA LEU A 57 -36.53 -0.67 21.54
C LEU A 57 -36.89 -2.14 21.83
N ILE A 58 -36.40 -3.09 21.05
CA ILE A 58 -36.65 -4.53 21.24
C ILE A 58 -36.11 -5.02 22.59
N TRP A 59 -34.90 -4.57 22.96
CA TRP A 59 -34.27 -4.98 24.21
C TRP A 59 -35.03 -4.54 25.49
N ARG A 60 -35.93 -3.56 25.38
CA ARG A 60 -36.76 -3.09 26.50
C ARG A 60 -38.02 -3.89 26.73
N GLY A 61 -38.20 -4.96 25.99
CA GLY A 61 -39.32 -5.91 26.14
C GLY A 61 -40.26 -5.94 24.94
N PRO A 62 -41.36 -6.69 25.02
CA PRO A 62 -42.31 -6.81 23.91
C PRO A 62 -42.98 -5.47 23.65
N ILE A 63 -42.61 -4.83 22.52
CA ILE A 63 -43.15 -3.53 22.12
C ILE A 63 -43.57 -3.59 20.64
N ILE A 64 -44.64 -2.90 20.29
CA ILE A 64 -44.95 -2.62 18.88
C ILE A 64 -43.94 -1.56 18.39
N LEU A 65 -43.20 -1.85 17.34
CA LEU A 65 -42.19 -0.93 16.83
C LEU A 65 -42.83 0.29 16.13
N PRO A 66 -42.25 1.48 16.29
CA PRO A 66 -42.61 2.64 15.50
C PRO A 66 -42.22 2.43 14.02
N ARG A 67 -42.70 3.29 13.12
CA ARG A 67 -42.29 3.36 11.74
C ARG A 67 -40.88 3.99 11.66
N LEU A 68 -39.89 3.20 11.34
CA LEU A 68 -38.50 3.66 11.25
C LEU A 68 -38.20 4.03 9.78
N ARG A 69 -37.68 5.24 9.52
CA ARG A 69 -37.40 5.78 8.19
C ARG A 69 -36.06 6.53 8.15
N LEU A 70 -35.46 6.59 6.97
CA LEU A 70 -34.30 7.45 6.75
C LEU A 70 -34.74 8.84 6.29
N ILE A 71 -34.07 9.89 6.80
CA ILE A 71 -34.25 11.27 6.31
C ILE A 71 -33.92 11.36 4.81
N ALA A 72 -32.91 10.63 4.38
CA ALA A 72 -32.48 10.59 2.99
C ALA A 72 -33.50 9.97 2.01
N ASP A 73 -34.52 9.27 2.51
CA ASP A 73 -35.58 8.64 1.71
C ASP A 73 -36.87 9.47 1.64
N LEU A 74 -36.87 10.69 2.16
CA LEU A 74 -38.01 11.59 2.14
C LEU A 74 -38.58 11.81 0.73
N GLY A 75 -37.70 11.90 -0.28
CA GLY A 75 -38.10 12.16 -1.67
C GLY A 75 -38.75 11.01 -2.41
N GLY A 76 -38.71 9.77 -1.90
CA GLY A 76 -39.30 8.59 -2.53
C GLY A 76 -38.81 8.31 -3.97
N GLY A 77 -39.24 7.19 -4.55
CA GLY A 77 -39.02 6.86 -6.00
C GLY A 77 -37.57 6.54 -6.42
N SER A 78 -37.41 6.18 -7.72
CA SER A 78 -36.09 5.87 -8.31
C SER A 78 -35.34 7.16 -8.67
N ALA A 79 -34.17 7.37 -8.10
CA ALA A 79 -33.27 8.47 -8.44
C ALA A 79 -32.32 8.08 -9.58
N THR A 80 -31.80 9.07 -10.33
CA THR A 80 -30.70 8.84 -11.27
C THR A 80 -29.50 8.28 -10.53
N ALA A 81 -28.89 7.21 -11.07
CA ALA A 81 -27.74 6.59 -10.47
C ALA A 81 -26.57 7.59 -10.32
N PRO A 82 -25.94 7.70 -9.14
CA PRO A 82 -24.83 8.66 -8.94
C PRO A 82 -23.69 8.49 -9.94
N LEU A 83 -23.42 7.25 -10.37
CA LEU A 83 -22.43 6.93 -11.38
C LEU A 83 -22.77 7.51 -12.75
N ALA A 84 -24.03 7.37 -13.19
CA ALA A 84 -24.50 7.94 -14.47
C ALA A 84 -24.25 9.44 -14.53
N ARG A 85 -24.60 10.15 -13.47
CA ARG A 85 -24.37 11.59 -13.33
C ARG A 85 -22.89 11.96 -13.37
N ARG A 86 -22.04 11.19 -12.69
CA ARG A 86 -20.58 11.43 -12.72
C ARG A 86 -19.98 11.22 -14.10
N LEU A 87 -20.43 10.21 -14.84
CA LEU A 87 -19.98 9.95 -16.20
C LEU A 87 -20.41 11.08 -17.16
N GLU A 88 -21.62 11.63 -17.00
CA GLU A 88 -22.07 12.81 -17.76
C GLU A 88 -21.24 14.05 -17.43
N LEU A 89 -20.97 14.31 -16.15
CA LEU A 89 -20.07 15.40 -15.71
C LEU A 89 -18.67 15.22 -16.29
N GLY A 90 -18.14 14.00 -16.28
CA GLY A 90 -16.86 13.68 -16.91
C GLY A 90 -16.82 14.04 -18.40
N ARG A 91 -17.91 13.79 -19.14
CA ARG A 91 -18.01 14.19 -20.55
C ARG A 91 -17.99 15.70 -20.74
N LEU A 92 -18.67 16.45 -19.86
CA LEU A 92 -18.66 17.93 -19.90
C LEU A 92 -17.26 18.48 -19.55
N ILE A 93 -16.61 17.92 -18.54
CA ILE A 93 -15.25 18.30 -18.13
C ILE A 93 -14.25 18.01 -19.25
N ASP A 94 -14.30 16.82 -19.87
CA ASP A 94 -13.43 16.47 -21.01
C ASP A 94 -13.59 17.46 -22.17
N ALA A 95 -14.83 17.82 -22.50
CA ALA A 95 -15.11 18.85 -23.54
C ALA A 95 -14.54 20.21 -23.15
N ALA A 96 -14.68 20.63 -21.88
CA ALA A 96 -14.14 21.88 -21.37
C ALA A 96 -12.60 21.92 -21.37
N LEU A 97 -11.95 20.84 -20.97
CA LEU A 97 -10.49 20.71 -20.98
C LEU A 97 -9.90 20.68 -22.38
N ARG A 98 -10.62 20.14 -23.37
CA ARG A 98 -10.21 20.25 -24.78
C ARG A 98 -10.28 21.68 -25.30
N ALA A 99 -11.28 22.43 -24.85
CA ALA A 99 -11.41 23.86 -25.23
C ALA A 99 -10.40 24.74 -24.46
N GLN A 100 -10.10 24.41 -23.22
CA GLN A 100 -9.22 25.15 -22.31
C GLN A 100 -8.35 24.21 -21.46
N PRO A 101 -7.19 23.78 -22.00
CA PRO A 101 -6.32 22.80 -21.30
C PRO A 101 -5.79 23.27 -19.94
N ASP A 102 -5.72 24.59 -19.73
CA ASP A 102 -5.22 25.20 -18.49
C ASP A 102 -6.26 25.22 -17.34
N LEU A 103 -7.50 24.75 -17.58
CA LEU A 103 -8.57 24.81 -16.59
C LEU A 103 -8.25 23.98 -15.34
N ALA A 104 -7.62 22.82 -15.50
CA ALA A 104 -7.23 21.95 -14.39
C ALA A 104 -5.97 21.14 -14.75
N GLN A 105 -4.80 21.71 -14.51
CA GLN A 105 -3.53 21.03 -14.77
C GLN A 105 -3.26 19.93 -13.72
N GLY A 106 -2.98 18.72 -14.20
CA GLY A 106 -2.51 17.61 -13.37
C GLY A 106 -3.59 16.78 -12.65
N GLN A 107 -4.88 17.07 -12.88
CA GLN A 107 -5.99 16.28 -12.33
C GLN A 107 -6.65 15.43 -13.40
N SER A 108 -7.10 14.23 -13.04
CA SER A 108 -7.81 13.34 -13.96
C SER A 108 -9.28 13.76 -14.11
N VAL A 109 -9.85 13.54 -15.30
CA VAL A 109 -11.28 13.85 -15.57
C VAL A 109 -12.22 13.13 -14.61
N PRO A 110 -12.03 11.84 -14.26
CA PRO A 110 -12.85 11.15 -13.26
C PRO A 110 -12.80 11.80 -11.87
N GLU A 111 -11.63 12.21 -11.39
CA GLU A 111 -11.47 12.88 -10.08
C GLU A 111 -12.20 14.23 -10.05
N LEU A 112 -12.04 15.02 -11.11
CA LEU A 112 -12.76 16.29 -11.26
C LEU A 112 -14.27 16.09 -11.31
N ALA A 113 -14.74 15.05 -12.02
CA ALA A 113 -16.17 14.72 -12.10
C ALA A 113 -16.75 14.31 -10.74
N ALA A 114 -16.00 13.52 -9.97
CA ALA A 114 -16.39 13.13 -8.62
C ALA A 114 -16.46 14.33 -7.67
N SER A 115 -15.45 15.20 -7.72
CA SER A 115 -15.38 16.44 -6.94
C SER A 115 -16.51 17.41 -7.28
N LEU A 116 -16.79 17.60 -8.59
CA LEU A 116 -17.88 18.45 -9.08
C LEU A 116 -19.25 17.90 -8.68
N ALA A 117 -19.46 16.58 -8.81
CA ALA A 117 -20.69 15.94 -8.35
C ALA A 117 -20.93 16.16 -6.86
N GLY A 118 -19.87 16.10 -6.05
CA GLY A 118 -19.93 16.40 -4.60
C GLY A 118 -20.35 17.85 -4.33
N LEU A 119 -19.76 18.81 -5.04
CA LEU A 119 -20.13 20.24 -4.92
C LEU A 119 -21.58 20.49 -5.33
N MET A 120 -22.02 19.92 -6.45
CA MET A 120 -23.42 20.07 -6.90
C MET A 120 -24.41 19.45 -5.89
N ALA A 121 -24.08 18.28 -5.33
CA ALA A 121 -24.91 17.66 -4.29
C ALA A 121 -24.97 18.50 -3.02
N GLU A 122 -23.87 19.13 -2.62
CA GLU A 122 -23.83 20.08 -1.50
C GLU A 122 -24.71 21.30 -1.76
N MET A 123 -24.59 21.93 -2.95
CA MET A 123 -25.43 23.07 -3.32
C MET A 123 -26.91 22.71 -3.26
N GLN A 124 -27.31 21.55 -3.75
CA GLN A 124 -28.68 21.09 -3.71
C GLN A 124 -29.17 20.86 -2.26
N LEU A 125 -28.37 20.24 -1.42
CA LEU A 125 -28.73 19.99 -0.02
C LEU A 125 -28.79 21.28 0.83
N GLU A 126 -28.00 22.30 0.47
CA GLU A 126 -28.05 23.62 1.12
C GLU A 126 -29.11 24.55 0.51
N GLY A 127 -29.84 24.10 -0.51
CA GLY A 127 -30.91 24.89 -1.16
C GLY A 127 -30.39 26.02 -2.03
N LEU A 128 -29.16 25.89 -2.56
CA LEU A 128 -28.51 26.91 -3.38
C LEU A 128 -28.70 26.60 -4.86
N GLY A 129 -29.26 27.54 -5.60
CA GLY A 129 -29.35 27.48 -7.07
C GLY A 129 -28.08 28.00 -7.75
N ALA A 130 -28.11 28.05 -9.09
CA ALA A 130 -27.00 28.55 -9.91
C ALA A 130 -26.66 30.03 -9.59
N GLU A 131 -27.67 30.83 -9.20
CA GLU A 131 -27.54 32.22 -8.81
C GLU A 131 -26.65 32.45 -7.57
N ALA A 132 -26.43 31.42 -6.78
CA ALA A 132 -25.50 31.48 -5.65
C ALA A 132 -24.06 31.72 -6.14
N LEU A 133 -23.69 31.18 -7.31
CA LEU A 133 -22.39 31.37 -7.93
C LEU A 133 -22.21 32.79 -8.52
N ASP A 134 -23.29 33.49 -8.81
CA ASP A 134 -23.25 34.85 -9.30
C ASP A 134 -22.90 35.88 -8.23
N ARG A 135 -23.07 35.53 -6.94
CA ARG A 135 -22.68 36.33 -5.78
C ARG A 135 -21.16 36.38 -5.57
N ILE A 136 -20.44 35.47 -6.25
CA ILE A 136 -18.99 35.38 -6.12
C ILE A 136 -18.30 36.41 -6.99
N ASP A 137 -17.62 37.37 -6.39
CA ASP A 137 -16.70 38.28 -7.07
C ASP A 137 -15.34 37.59 -7.19
N ALA A 138 -14.92 37.29 -8.42
CA ALA A 138 -13.65 36.70 -8.73
C ALA A 138 -12.56 37.72 -9.12
N SER A 139 -12.85 39.02 -9.06
CA SER A 139 -11.92 40.09 -9.49
C SER A 139 -10.65 40.14 -8.65
N ASP A 140 -10.75 39.82 -7.35
CA ASP A 140 -9.64 39.82 -6.40
C ASP A 140 -8.93 38.47 -6.28
N HIS A 141 -9.33 37.47 -7.09
CA HIS A 141 -8.80 36.11 -7.03
C HIS A 141 -7.84 35.80 -8.19
N ALA A 142 -6.96 34.81 -8.00
CA ALA A 142 -6.06 34.33 -9.05
C ALA A 142 -6.84 33.90 -10.31
N GLN A 143 -6.29 34.14 -11.49
CA GLN A 143 -6.96 33.93 -12.79
C GLN A 143 -7.57 32.53 -12.98
N HIS A 144 -6.98 31.49 -12.37
CA HIS A 144 -7.51 30.11 -12.44
C HIS A 144 -8.87 29.98 -11.74
N TRP A 145 -9.10 30.71 -10.63
CA TRP A 145 -10.39 30.69 -9.92
C TRP A 145 -11.51 31.32 -10.75
N GLY A 146 -11.19 32.37 -11.50
CA GLY A 146 -12.15 32.97 -12.43
C GLY A 146 -12.59 31.98 -13.52
N ARG A 147 -11.67 31.18 -14.06
CA ARG A 147 -11.98 30.13 -15.05
C ARG A 147 -12.78 28.99 -14.43
N ALA A 148 -12.38 28.50 -13.24
CA ALA A 148 -13.14 27.49 -12.53
C ALA A 148 -14.57 27.93 -12.24
N LEU A 149 -14.75 29.20 -11.80
CA LEU A 149 -16.08 29.78 -11.55
C LEU A 149 -16.92 29.88 -12.82
N ALA A 150 -16.33 30.29 -13.95
CA ALA A 150 -17.03 30.33 -15.24
C ALA A 150 -17.52 28.94 -15.66
N PHE A 151 -16.70 27.94 -15.52
CA PHE A 151 -17.09 26.55 -15.78
C PHE A 151 -18.18 26.06 -14.82
N LEU A 152 -18.06 26.36 -13.52
CA LEU A 152 -19.08 26.01 -12.52
C LEU A 152 -20.44 26.60 -12.83
N ARG A 153 -20.50 27.87 -13.30
CA ARG A 153 -21.74 28.50 -13.70
C ARG A 153 -22.42 27.78 -14.85
N ILE A 154 -21.64 27.33 -15.86
CA ILE A 154 -22.18 26.53 -16.97
C ILE A 154 -22.69 25.17 -16.45
N ALA A 155 -21.90 24.46 -15.67
CA ALA A 155 -22.28 23.17 -15.11
C ALA A 155 -23.50 23.29 -14.19
N ALA A 156 -23.52 24.27 -13.30
CA ALA A 156 -24.63 24.53 -12.40
C ALA A 156 -25.92 24.87 -13.14
N GLY A 157 -25.83 25.73 -14.17
CA GLY A 157 -26.96 26.06 -15.04
C GLY A 157 -27.59 24.80 -15.68
N TYR A 158 -26.76 23.87 -16.10
CA TYR A 158 -27.23 22.61 -16.67
C TYR A 158 -27.87 21.69 -15.64
N TYR A 159 -27.27 21.53 -14.42
CA TYR A 159 -27.71 20.56 -13.43
C TYR A 159 -28.74 21.08 -12.43
N LEU A 160 -28.80 22.39 -12.19
CA LEU A 160 -29.69 23.00 -11.19
C LEU A 160 -30.95 23.65 -11.79
N SER A 161 -30.99 23.87 -13.10
CA SER A 161 -32.14 24.49 -13.78
C SER A 161 -33.20 23.49 -14.25
N ASP A 162 -32.82 22.24 -14.56
CA ASP A 162 -33.77 21.18 -14.86
C ASP A 162 -34.11 20.46 -13.54
N PRO A 163 -35.41 20.08 -13.22
CA PRO A 163 -35.69 19.42 -11.95
C PRO A 163 -34.84 18.15 -11.84
N PRO A 164 -33.75 18.17 -11.11
CA PRO A 164 -32.83 17.07 -11.17
C PRO A 164 -33.45 15.89 -10.43
N GLN A 165 -33.37 14.75 -11.05
CA GLN A 165 -33.93 13.51 -10.53
C GLN A 165 -32.98 12.80 -9.55
N ASP A 166 -31.99 13.53 -9.02
CA ASP A 166 -31.05 12.99 -8.03
C ASP A 166 -31.67 12.93 -6.64
N ARG A 167 -31.04 12.13 -5.77
CA ARG A 167 -31.52 11.85 -4.42
C ARG A 167 -31.53 13.11 -3.54
N GLU A 168 -30.49 13.94 -3.65
CA GLU A 168 -30.28 15.13 -2.84
C GLU A 168 -31.32 16.20 -3.13
N SER A 169 -31.59 16.45 -4.39
CA SER A 169 -32.63 17.38 -4.81
C SER A 169 -34.02 16.92 -4.41
N ARG A 170 -34.34 15.65 -4.60
CA ARG A 170 -35.62 15.08 -4.17
C ARG A 170 -35.83 15.17 -2.67
N GLN A 171 -34.79 14.87 -1.87
CA GLN A 171 -34.82 15.03 -0.43
C GLN A 171 -35.13 16.47 -0.05
N ARG A 172 -34.48 17.43 -0.68
CA ARG A 172 -34.72 18.87 -0.43
C ARG A 172 -36.14 19.28 -0.79
N VAL A 173 -36.57 18.98 -2.00
CA VAL A 173 -37.94 19.36 -2.47
C VAL A 173 -39.01 18.73 -1.56
N ALA A 174 -38.83 17.46 -1.16
CA ALA A 174 -39.75 16.81 -0.25
C ALA A 174 -39.73 17.44 1.14
N ALA A 175 -38.59 17.81 1.68
CA ALA A 175 -38.47 18.49 2.97
C ALA A 175 -39.14 19.88 2.93
N GLU A 176 -38.91 20.64 1.87
CA GLU A 176 -39.54 21.96 1.66
C GLU A 176 -41.08 21.85 1.52
N HIS A 177 -41.53 20.89 0.72
CA HIS A 177 -42.97 20.65 0.51
C HIS A 177 -43.65 20.25 1.82
N LEU A 178 -43.10 19.31 2.59
CA LEU A 178 -43.62 18.90 3.88
C LEU A 178 -43.62 20.05 4.85
N ALA A 179 -42.55 20.82 4.95
CA ALA A 179 -42.46 21.97 5.83
C ALA A 179 -43.55 23.03 5.51
N ALA A 180 -43.75 23.33 4.23
CA ALA A 180 -44.76 24.26 3.75
C ALA A 180 -46.19 23.73 3.98
N ALA A 181 -46.47 22.49 3.70
CA ALA A 181 -47.76 21.85 3.92
C ALA A 181 -48.13 21.86 5.42
N TRP A 182 -47.22 21.42 6.29
CA TRP A 182 -47.44 21.41 7.76
C TRP A 182 -47.62 22.80 8.32
N ALA A 183 -46.90 23.79 7.79
CA ALA A 183 -47.09 25.19 8.22
C ALA A 183 -48.49 25.74 7.89
N ARG A 184 -49.12 25.22 6.84
CA ARG A 184 -50.52 25.53 6.46
C ARG A 184 -51.55 24.63 7.17
N GLY A 185 -51.12 23.66 7.97
CA GLY A 185 -51.99 22.67 8.59
C GLY A 185 -52.49 21.59 7.64
N GLU A 186 -51.86 21.45 6.49
CA GLU A 186 -52.13 20.43 5.44
C GLU A 186 -51.25 19.19 5.68
N ASP A 187 -51.72 18.00 5.27
CA ASP A 187 -50.97 16.74 5.32
C ASP A 187 -50.33 16.44 6.71
N LEU A 188 -51.01 16.83 7.76
CA LEU A 188 -50.51 16.59 9.11
C LEU A 188 -50.42 15.11 9.38
N PRO A 189 -49.35 14.62 10.02
CA PRO A 189 -49.17 13.20 10.35
C PRO A 189 -50.18 12.71 11.36
N ASP A 190 -50.67 11.49 11.19
CA ASP A 190 -51.67 10.83 12.07
C ASP A 190 -51.15 10.53 13.49
N GLY A 191 -49.87 10.65 13.73
CA GLY A 191 -49.22 10.33 15.01
C GLY A 191 -47.94 11.14 15.21
N PRO A 192 -47.25 10.87 16.32
CA PRO A 192 -46.01 11.58 16.63
C PRO A 192 -44.92 11.35 15.58
N VAL A 193 -44.19 12.43 15.25
CA VAL A 193 -43.03 12.40 14.38
C VAL A 193 -41.79 12.77 15.16
N VAL A 194 -40.79 11.93 15.17
CA VAL A 194 -39.56 12.14 15.90
C VAL A 194 -38.35 12.06 14.97
N VAL A 195 -37.48 13.08 14.99
CA VAL A 195 -36.16 13.00 14.36
C VAL A 195 -35.14 12.65 15.44
N ALA A 196 -34.46 11.50 15.27
CA ALA A 196 -33.54 10.97 16.27
C ALA A 196 -32.07 10.92 15.73
N GLY A 197 -31.15 11.50 16.51
CA GLY A 197 -29.72 11.37 16.29
C GLY A 197 -29.16 12.16 15.10
N SER A 198 -29.91 13.11 14.56
CA SER A 198 -29.45 14.01 13.52
C SER A 198 -28.77 15.25 14.10
N THR A 199 -27.62 15.63 13.54
CA THR A 199 -26.93 16.89 13.86
C THR A 199 -27.40 18.06 12.98
N GLY A 200 -28.35 17.88 12.06
CA GLY A 200 -28.80 18.91 11.14
C GLY A 200 -27.69 19.40 10.20
N SER A 201 -26.81 18.50 9.82
CA SER A 201 -25.57 18.85 9.11
C SER A 201 -25.77 19.42 7.69
N HIS A 202 -26.94 19.29 7.08
CA HIS A 202 -27.30 19.86 5.76
C HIS A 202 -28.55 20.73 5.89
N GLY A 203 -28.64 21.76 5.02
CA GLY A 203 -29.76 22.71 5.01
C GLY A 203 -31.11 22.01 4.94
N ALA A 204 -31.32 21.15 3.95
CA ALA A 204 -32.55 20.37 3.78
C ALA A 204 -32.91 19.52 5.03
N THR A 205 -31.91 18.90 5.67
CA THR A 205 -32.15 18.13 6.90
C THR A 205 -32.51 19.05 8.07
N ARG A 206 -31.83 20.19 8.21
CA ARG A 206 -32.09 21.19 9.24
C ARG A 206 -33.50 21.79 9.14
N ASP A 207 -33.94 22.10 7.91
CA ASP A 207 -35.27 22.64 7.67
C ASP A 207 -36.36 21.62 7.91
N PHE A 208 -36.12 20.34 7.55
CA PHE A 208 -37.02 19.26 7.97
C PHE A 208 -37.09 19.08 9.49
N MET A 209 -35.95 19.12 10.19
CA MET A 209 -35.95 19.08 11.67
C MET A 209 -36.71 20.23 12.28
N ARG A 210 -36.56 21.45 11.76
CA ARG A 210 -37.35 22.63 12.21
C ARG A 210 -38.84 22.43 12.01
N ALA A 211 -39.22 21.91 10.82
CA ALA A 211 -40.63 21.64 10.54
C ALA A 211 -41.18 20.61 11.51
N VAL A 212 -40.47 19.52 11.80
CA VAL A 212 -40.88 18.51 12.79
C VAL A 212 -40.98 19.11 14.20
N ALA A 213 -40.01 19.93 14.62
CA ALA A 213 -40.04 20.56 15.98
C ALA A 213 -41.26 21.43 16.20
N ARG A 214 -41.83 22.01 15.14
CA ARG A 214 -43.03 22.86 15.18
C ARG A 214 -44.35 22.09 15.10
N LEU A 215 -44.33 20.80 14.73
CA LEU A 215 -45.55 19.97 14.75
C LEU A 215 -46.10 19.82 16.18
N PRO A 216 -47.43 19.77 16.38
CA PRO A 216 -48.03 19.57 17.70
C PRO A 216 -47.56 18.27 18.37
N LEU A 217 -47.28 17.22 17.59
CA LEU A 217 -46.76 15.94 18.05
C LEU A 217 -45.36 15.68 17.51
N GLY A 218 -44.57 16.72 17.25
CA GLY A 218 -43.21 16.63 16.74
C GLY A 218 -42.17 16.68 17.85
N ALA A 219 -41.06 15.95 17.65
CA ALA A 219 -39.90 16.06 18.54
C ALA A 219 -38.61 15.87 17.72
N VAL A 220 -37.59 16.61 18.07
CA VAL A 220 -36.24 16.46 17.54
C VAL A 220 -35.31 16.14 18.72
N VAL A 221 -34.60 15.02 18.68
CA VAL A 221 -33.68 14.62 19.74
C VAL A 221 -32.24 14.70 19.24
N LEU A 222 -31.51 15.70 19.72
CA LEU A 222 -30.14 15.99 19.36
C LEU A 222 -29.18 15.08 20.13
N PRO A 223 -28.19 14.44 19.45
CA PRO A 223 -27.15 13.64 20.10
C PRO A 223 -25.98 14.51 20.57
N GLY A 224 -25.39 14.18 21.73
CA GLY A 224 -24.15 14.80 22.19
C GLY A 224 -24.22 16.32 22.38
N PHE A 225 -25.29 16.80 22.91
CA PHE A 225 -25.47 18.20 23.28
C PHE A 225 -24.62 18.56 24.49
N ASP A 226 -24.04 19.75 24.49
CA ASP A 226 -23.21 20.28 25.57
C ASP A 226 -24.04 21.31 26.39
N PRO A 227 -24.63 20.91 27.50
CA PRO A 227 -25.41 21.84 28.36
C PRO A 227 -24.51 22.78 29.17
N ASP A 228 -23.21 22.50 29.28
CA ASP A 228 -22.24 23.26 30.05
C ASP A 228 -21.63 24.43 29.24
N LEU A 229 -22.03 24.60 27.97
CA LEU A 229 -21.56 25.69 27.12
C LEU A 229 -22.29 27.01 27.50
N PRO A 230 -21.58 28.08 27.90
CA PRO A 230 -22.20 29.34 28.28
C PRO A 230 -22.99 30.01 27.17
N ALA A 231 -24.03 30.80 27.54
CA ALA A 231 -24.83 31.54 26.55
C ALA A 231 -23.99 32.46 25.66
N SER A 232 -22.97 33.11 26.22
CA SER A 232 -22.06 33.97 25.48
C SER A 232 -21.26 33.23 24.40
N VAL A 233 -20.98 31.92 24.60
CA VAL A 233 -20.31 31.11 23.60
C VAL A 233 -21.31 30.69 22.51
N TRP A 234 -22.54 30.31 22.89
CA TRP A 234 -23.61 30.02 21.93
C TRP A 234 -23.89 31.19 20.98
N GLU A 235 -23.93 32.40 21.52
CA GLU A 235 -24.14 33.64 20.74
C GLU A 235 -22.98 33.95 19.80
N GLY A 236 -21.74 33.50 20.13
CA GLY A 236 -20.54 33.66 19.31
C GLY A 236 -20.35 32.60 18.24
N LEU A 237 -21.16 31.52 18.23
CA LEU A 237 -21.06 30.47 17.21
C LEU A 237 -21.78 30.89 15.93
N ASP A 238 -21.00 31.43 14.99
CA ASP A 238 -21.46 31.86 13.65
C ASP A 238 -21.00 30.90 12.52
N ALA A 239 -21.22 31.31 11.27
CA ALA A 239 -20.81 30.57 10.09
C ALA A 239 -19.27 30.40 9.95
N ARG A 240 -18.46 31.14 10.72
CA ARG A 240 -16.98 31.02 10.72
C ARG A 240 -16.49 30.07 11.82
N SER A 241 -17.36 29.68 12.72
CA SER A 241 -17.07 28.81 13.87
C SER A 241 -17.43 27.34 13.58
N GLU A 242 -17.52 26.93 12.31
CA GLU A 242 -17.94 25.59 11.89
C GLU A 242 -17.00 24.45 12.36
N ASP A 243 -15.79 24.77 12.83
CA ASP A 243 -14.85 23.83 13.45
C ASP A 243 -15.18 23.51 14.93
N HIS A 244 -16.12 24.26 15.56
CA HIS A 244 -16.55 23.98 16.93
C HIS A 244 -17.53 22.79 16.99
N PRO A 245 -17.42 21.86 17.97
CA PRO A 245 -18.25 20.65 18.06
C PRO A 245 -19.76 20.94 18.11
N GLN A 246 -20.16 22.05 18.73
CA GLN A 246 -21.55 22.40 18.94
C GLN A 246 -22.13 23.41 17.91
N ALA A 247 -21.30 23.88 16.94
CA ALA A 247 -21.71 24.90 15.99
C ALA A 247 -23.02 24.56 15.23
N ARG A 248 -23.28 23.28 15.00
CA ARG A 248 -24.47 22.81 14.29
C ARG A 248 -25.76 22.98 15.07
N TYR A 249 -25.69 23.07 16.39
CA TYR A 249 -26.84 23.24 17.25
C TYR A 249 -27.16 24.71 17.54
N ALA A 250 -26.21 25.64 17.27
CA ALA A 250 -26.43 27.06 17.50
C ALA A 250 -27.71 27.60 16.85
N PRO A 251 -28.09 27.26 15.59
CA PRO A 251 -29.33 27.71 14.99
C PRO A 251 -30.59 27.18 15.70
N PHE A 252 -30.53 25.98 16.30
CA PHE A 252 -31.66 25.43 17.07
C PHE A 252 -31.76 26.09 18.46
N VAL A 253 -30.63 26.33 19.10
CA VAL A 253 -30.58 27.02 20.39
C VAL A 253 -31.07 28.46 20.26
N ALA A 254 -30.70 29.17 19.19
CA ALA A 254 -31.13 30.52 18.90
C ALA A 254 -32.63 30.60 18.62
N GLU A 255 -33.21 29.60 17.97
CA GLU A 255 -34.64 29.61 17.57
C GLU A 255 -35.57 29.03 18.64
N PHE A 256 -35.17 27.93 19.30
CA PHE A 256 -36.03 27.19 20.25
C PHE A 256 -35.59 27.35 21.72
N GLY A 257 -34.52 28.07 22.00
CA GLY A 257 -33.87 28.10 23.30
C GLY A 257 -33.02 26.84 23.61
N PRO A 258 -32.39 26.80 24.77
CA PRO A 258 -31.64 25.62 25.20
C PRO A 258 -32.58 24.39 25.31
N PRO A 259 -32.28 23.28 24.60
CA PRO A 259 -33.13 22.13 24.57
C PRO A 259 -33.17 21.43 25.95
N PRO A 260 -34.36 21.06 26.45
CA PRO A 260 -34.47 20.23 27.64
C PRO A 260 -33.96 18.81 27.36
N ASP A 261 -33.62 18.11 28.45
CA ASP A 261 -33.22 16.72 28.40
C ASP A 261 -34.34 15.84 27.85
N TRP A 262 -34.02 14.96 26.90
CA TRP A 262 -34.95 13.90 26.48
C TRP A 262 -35.23 12.90 27.62
N VAL A 263 -34.15 12.52 28.34
CA VAL A 263 -34.19 11.74 29.59
C VAL A 263 -33.22 12.37 30.58
N ALA A 264 -33.67 12.64 31.78
CA ALA A 264 -32.83 13.22 32.82
C ALA A 264 -31.73 12.25 33.29
N GLY A 265 -30.54 12.77 33.54
CA GLY A 265 -29.41 12.00 34.08
C GLY A 265 -28.75 11.02 33.10
N ALA A 266 -28.96 11.21 31.82
CA ALA A 266 -28.37 10.34 30.80
C ALA A 266 -26.83 10.46 30.65
N ALA A 267 -26.18 11.49 31.22
CA ALA A 267 -24.73 11.65 31.16
C ALA A 267 -24.03 10.67 32.11
N PRO A 268 -23.08 9.82 31.60
CA PRO A 268 -22.34 8.87 32.45
C PRO A 268 -21.41 9.56 33.47
N ASP A 269 -20.76 10.65 33.06
CA ASP A 269 -19.86 11.43 33.91
C ASP A 269 -20.00 12.95 33.65
N PRO A 270 -20.93 13.61 34.36
CA PRO A 270 -21.13 15.05 34.18
C PRO A 270 -19.91 15.91 34.53
N ALA A 271 -19.04 15.47 35.45
CA ALA A 271 -17.83 16.19 35.80
C ALA A 271 -16.82 16.17 34.65
N ARG A 272 -16.69 15.04 33.98
CA ARG A 272 -15.87 14.93 32.76
C ARG A 272 -16.44 15.77 31.63
N ASN A 273 -17.75 15.76 31.42
CA ASN A 273 -18.37 16.58 30.39
C ASN A 273 -18.06 18.07 30.59
N ARG A 274 -18.12 18.60 31.81
CA ARG A 274 -17.69 19.99 32.10
C ARG A 274 -16.24 20.24 31.79
N LEU A 275 -15.32 19.32 32.14
CA LEU A 275 -13.91 19.43 31.82
C LEU A 275 -13.69 19.48 30.29
N ILE A 276 -14.32 18.58 29.55
CA ILE A 276 -14.20 18.50 28.08
C ILE A 276 -14.84 19.71 27.42
N SER A 277 -16.01 20.15 27.87
CA SER A 277 -16.65 21.39 27.40
C SER A 277 -15.68 22.58 27.51
N LEU A 278 -15.05 22.76 28.66
CA LEU A 278 -14.06 23.81 28.83
C LEU A 278 -12.82 23.62 27.98
N ALA A 279 -12.30 22.39 27.83
CA ALA A 279 -11.15 22.11 27.02
C ALA A 279 -11.39 22.46 25.53
N LEU A 280 -12.61 22.30 25.02
CA LEU A 280 -12.97 22.50 23.61
C LEU A 280 -13.54 23.89 23.31
N ARG A 281 -13.48 24.88 24.21
CA ARG A 281 -13.90 26.26 23.96
C ARG A 281 -13.28 26.81 22.65
N PRO A 282 -14.00 27.63 21.87
CA PRO A 282 -13.43 28.26 20.68
C PRO A 282 -12.15 29.05 20.98
N ALA A 283 -11.25 29.16 20.02
CA ALA A 283 -9.97 29.86 20.19
C ALA A 283 -10.11 31.32 20.68
N PRO A 284 -11.09 32.12 20.23
CA PRO A 284 -11.26 33.51 20.68
C PRO A 284 -11.60 33.67 22.18
N VAL A 285 -12.07 32.62 22.85
CA VAL A 285 -12.52 32.65 24.24
C VAL A 285 -11.75 31.65 25.13
N THR A 286 -10.53 31.35 24.81
CA THR A 286 -9.66 30.48 25.64
C THR A 286 -9.25 31.10 26.98
N ASP A 287 -9.39 32.40 27.15
CA ASP A 287 -9.32 33.12 28.45
C ASP A 287 -10.30 32.53 29.47
N GLN A 288 -11.42 31.97 29.05
CA GLN A 288 -12.36 31.23 29.92
C GLN A 288 -11.70 30.05 30.66
N TRP A 289 -10.58 29.54 30.18
CA TRP A 289 -9.82 28.53 30.94
C TRP A 289 -9.29 29.08 32.27
N ILE A 290 -8.93 30.35 32.32
CA ILE A 290 -8.45 31.03 33.53
C ILE A 290 -9.61 31.33 34.45
N GLU A 291 -10.76 31.75 33.91
CA GLU A 291 -11.92 32.17 34.69
C GLU A 291 -12.76 30.99 35.20
N GLU A 292 -13.02 29.98 34.33
CA GLU A 292 -13.90 28.86 34.65
C GLU A 292 -13.13 27.64 35.16
N GLY A 293 -11.84 27.46 34.80
CA GLY A 293 -11.02 26.36 35.27
C GLY A 293 -11.04 26.16 36.80
N PRO A 294 -10.88 27.22 37.61
CA PRO A 294 -10.96 27.11 39.05
C PRO A 294 -12.32 26.62 39.58
N ARG A 295 -13.41 26.79 38.80
CA ARG A 295 -14.76 26.38 39.18
C ARG A 295 -15.06 24.89 38.89
N LEU A 296 -14.18 24.18 38.16
CA LEU A 296 -14.37 22.75 37.86
C LEU A 296 -14.29 21.84 39.12
N GLY A 297 -13.69 22.33 40.20
CA GLY A 297 -13.40 21.53 41.37
C GLY A 297 -12.26 20.54 41.14
N PRO A 298 -12.02 19.57 42.05
CA PRO A 298 -10.95 18.57 41.87
C PRO A 298 -11.11 17.74 40.61
N LEU A 299 -10.04 17.60 39.80
CA LEU A 299 -10.05 16.92 38.51
C LEU A 299 -9.80 15.38 38.56
N PRO A 300 -9.10 14.84 39.59
CA PRO A 300 -8.92 13.38 39.64
C PRO A 300 -10.19 12.54 39.57
N PRO A 301 -11.34 12.92 40.22
CA PRO A 301 -12.59 12.21 40.05
C PRO A 301 -13.11 12.20 38.61
N ALA A 302 -13.04 13.33 37.89
CA ALA A 302 -13.49 13.48 36.51
C ALA A 302 -12.62 12.68 35.51
N THR A 303 -11.37 12.39 35.87
CA THR A 303 -10.42 11.65 35.04
C THR A 303 -10.16 10.22 35.52
N ARG A 304 -10.83 9.76 36.55
CA ARG A 304 -10.61 8.44 37.16
C ARG A 304 -10.74 7.29 36.16
N HIS A 305 -11.71 7.37 35.28
CA HIS A 305 -11.98 6.36 34.23
C HIS A 305 -11.49 6.80 32.85
N LEU A 306 -10.51 7.73 32.82
CA LEU A 306 -9.88 8.20 31.58
C LEU A 306 -8.41 7.79 31.61
N THR A 307 -7.98 6.96 30.66
CA THR A 307 -6.59 6.47 30.52
C THR A 307 -5.97 7.08 29.27
N LEU A 308 -4.67 7.45 29.32
CA LEU A 308 -3.93 7.99 28.18
C LEU A 308 -2.73 7.09 27.86
N ILE A 309 -2.74 6.45 26.69
CA ILE A 309 -1.66 5.63 26.15
C ILE A 309 -0.91 6.47 25.09
N GLU A 310 0.34 6.80 25.35
CA GLU A 310 1.22 7.51 24.42
C GLU A 310 2.37 6.57 24.00
N ALA A 311 2.11 5.73 22.99
CA ALA A 311 3.06 4.73 22.50
C ALA A 311 4.19 5.40 21.69
N GLU A 312 5.38 4.80 21.69
CA GLU A 312 6.51 5.28 20.88
C GLU A 312 6.20 5.21 19.38
N GLN A 313 5.50 4.16 18.93
CA GLN A 313 5.23 3.88 17.52
C GLN A 313 3.87 3.19 17.33
N PRO A 314 3.27 3.23 16.11
CA PRO A 314 1.93 2.71 15.86
C PRO A 314 1.79 1.19 16.10
N GLY A 315 2.86 0.42 15.97
CA GLY A 315 2.84 -1.02 16.26
C GLY A 315 2.63 -1.30 17.75
N LEU A 316 3.30 -0.54 18.62
CA LEU A 316 3.15 -0.64 20.07
C LEU A 316 1.78 -0.12 20.53
N GLU A 317 1.27 0.97 19.92
CA GLU A 317 -0.09 1.44 20.14
C GLU A 317 -1.12 0.35 19.84
N ALA A 318 -1.02 -0.29 18.68
CA ALA A 318 -1.93 -1.35 18.28
C ALA A 318 -1.85 -2.58 19.21
N ALA A 319 -0.64 -2.95 19.66
CA ALA A 319 -0.45 -4.06 20.59
C ALA A 319 -1.09 -3.76 21.97
N ALA A 320 -0.88 -2.55 22.50
CA ALA A 320 -1.50 -2.12 23.77
C ALA A 320 -3.03 -2.10 23.66
N VAL A 321 -3.59 -1.56 22.58
CA VAL A 321 -5.04 -1.56 22.31
C VAL A 321 -5.58 -2.99 22.22
N ALA A 322 -4.89 -3.89 21.55
CA ALA A 322 -5.30 -5.30 21.45
C ALA A 322 -5.32 -6.00 22.83
N LEU A 323 -4.36 -5.71 23.70
CA LEU A 323 -4.34 -6.24 25.08
C LEU A 323 -5.52 -5.69 25.90
N VAL A 324 -5.83 -4.41 25.78
CA VAL A 324 -7.01 -3.80 26.41
C VAL A 324 -8.28 -4.52 25.97
N ILE A 325 -8.45 -4.72 24.65
CA ILE A 325 -9.62 -5.40 24.08
C ILE A 325 -9.70 -6.83 24.62
N ARG A 326 -8.59 -7.54 24.64
CA ARG A 326 -8.54 -8.91 25.18
C ARG A 326 -8.98 -8.95 26.64
N GLN A 327 -8.46 -8.07 27.49
CA GLN A 327 -8.87 -8.00 28.89
C GLN A 327 -10.38 -7.70 29.04
N ALA A 328 -10.93 -6.77 28.23
CA ALA A 328 -12.36 -6.50 28.24
C ALA A 328 -13.18 -7.74 27.85
N VAL A 329 -12.75 -8.48 26.84
CA VAL A 329 -13.40 -9.74 26.41
C VAL A 329 -13.35 -10.79 27.54
N GLU A 330 -12.21 -10.98 28.19
CA GLU A 330 -12.06 -11.91 29.34
C GLU A 330 -12.94 -11.52 30.53
N ALA A 331 -13.15 -10.21 30.71
CA ALA A 331 -14.04 -9.68 31.75
C ALA A 331 -15.53 -9.68 31.34
N GLY A 332 -15.88 -10.15 30.16
CA GLY A 332 -17.25 -10.08 29.63
C GLY A 332 -17.74 -8.66 29.35
N GLN A 333 -16.84 -7.68 29.23
CA GLN A 333 -17.14 -6.27 29.04
C GLN A 333 -17.23 -5.92 27.55
N PRO A 334 -18.32 -5.30 27.07
CA PRO A 334 -18.37 -4.73 25.72
C PRO A 334 -17.29 -3.68 25.51
N VAL A 335 -16.63 -3.71 24.35
CA VAL A 335 -15.59 -2.75 23.99
C VAL A 335 -15.80 -2.24 22.57
N THR A 336 -15.73 -0.91 22.43
CA THR A 336 -15.82 -0.23 21.13
C THR A 336 -14.52 0.52 20.86
N LEU A 337 -13.81 0.10 19.82
CA LEU A 337 -12.67 0.84 19.26
C LEU A 337 -13.18 1.85 18.25
N ILE A 338 -12.88 3.13 18.48
CA ILE A 338 -13.19 4.23 17.57
C ILE A 338 -11.88 4.74 17.00
N ALA A 339 -11.71 4.63 15.70
CA ALA A 339 -10.52 5.10 15.02
C ALA A 339 -10.86 5.64 13.63
N ALA A 340 -10.24 6.77 13.27
CA ALA A 340 -10.32 7.33 11.93
C ALA A 340 -9.31 6.68 10.98
N ASP A 341 -8.18 6.19 11.51
CA ASP A 341 -7.12 5.53 10.76
C ASP A 341 -7.40 4.04 10.55
N ARG A 342 -7.59 3.66 9.29
CA ARG A 342 -7.83 2.26 8.89
C ARG A 342 -6.58 1.38 8.99
N MET A 343 -5.40 1.94 8.91
CA MET A 343 -4.16 1.16 9.10
C MET A 343 -4.00 0.75 10.55
N LEU A 344 -4.35 1.64 11.49
CA LEU A 344 -4.34 1.32 12.91
C LEU A 344 -5.35 0.21 13.23
N THR A 345 -6.59 0.31 12.73
CA THR A 345 -7.61 -0.73 12.97
C THR A 345 -7.16 -2.10 12.45
N ARG A 346 -6.48 -2.17 11.29
CA ARG A 346 -5.92 -3.41 10.75
C ARG A 346 -4.79 -3.97 11.60
N ARG A 347 -3.90 -3.11 12.11
CA ARG A 347 -2.83 -3.54 13.04
C ARG A 347 -3.41 -4.12 14.32
N VAL A 348 -4.45 -3.47 14.88
CA VAL A 348 -5.15 -3.99 16.06
C VAL A 348 -5.81 -5.33 15.74
N GLN A 349 -6.51 -5.44 14.60
CA GLN A 349 -7.12 -6.70 14.17
C GLN A 349 -6.07 -7.81 14.04
N SER A 350 -4.96 -7.54 13.37
CA SER A 350 -3.87 -8.51 13.23
C SER A 350 -3.27 -8.92 14.60
N ALA A 351 -3.21 -8.00 15.56
CA ALA A 351 -2.79 -8.34 16.92
C ALA A 351 -3.81 -9.22 17.66
N LEU A 352 -5.11 -9.05 17.37
CA LEU A 352 -6.20 -9.85 17.94
C LEU A 352 -6.31 -11.25 17.34
N ASP A 353 -5.83 -11.44 16.09
CA ASP A 353 -5.88 -12.72 15.39
C ASP A 353 -5.21 -13.86 16.19
N ARG A 354 -4.14 -13.55 16.93
CA ARG A 354 -3.46 -14.52 17.81
C ARG A 354 -4.36 -15.14 18.87
N TRP A 355 -5.45 -14.48 19.22
CA TRP A 355 -6.42 -14.96 20.21
C TRP A 355 -7.74 -15.37 19.59
N GLY A 356 -7.85 -15.36 18.25
CA GLY A 356 -9.07 -15.69 17.53
C GLY A 356 -10.21 -14.69 17.75
N ILE A 357 -9.90 -13.47 18.17
CA ILE A 357 -10.89 -12.41 18.39
C ILE A 357 -11.12 -11.66 17.07
N ILE A 358 -12.29 -11.87 16.47
CA ILE A 358 -12.69 -11.21 15.23
C ILE A 358 -13.64 -10.06 15.58
N PRO A 359 -13.25 -8.79 15.37
CA PRO A 359 -14.10 -7.65 15.70
C PRO A 359 -15.26 -7.50 14.70
N ASP A 360 -16.42 -6.97 15.19
CA ASP A 360 -17.47 -6.42 14.32
C ASP A 360 -17.00 -5.07 13.76
N ASP A 361 -16.34 -5.09 12.59
CA ASP A 361 -15.89 -3.87 11.90
C ASP A 361 -16.99 -3.36 10.96
N SER A 362 -17.59 -2.21 11.32
CA SER A 362 -18.63 -1.55 10.51
C SER A 362 -18.20 -1.17 9.12
N ALA A 363 -16.92 -0.88 8.93
CA ALA A 363 -16.40 -0.44 7.65
C ALA A 363 -16.04 -1.60 6.72
N GLY A 364 -15.91 -2.82 7.24
CA GLY A 364 -15.56 -4.00 6.45
C GLY A 364 -14.19 -3.92 5.77
N GLN A 365 -13.89 -4.89 4.92
CA GLN A 365 -12.70 -4.90 4.09
C GLN A 365 -12.97 -4.12 2.80
N PRO A 366 -12.19 -3.07 2.46
CA PRO A 366 -12.32 -2.38 1.18
C PRO A 366 -12.19 -3.36 0.01
N LEU A 367 -13.11 -3.30 -0.93
CA LEU A 367 -13.15 -4.22 -2.08
C LEU A 367 -11.82 -4.25 -2.88
N PRO A 368 -11.12 -3.12 -3.13
CA PRO A 368 -9.85 -3.13 -3.87
C PRO A 368 -8.70 -3.86 -3.16
N LEU A 369 -8.88 -4.25 -1.89
CA LEU A 369 -7.90 -5.01 -1.10
C LEU A 369 -8.31 -6.48 -0.92
N THR A 370 -9.46 -6.87 -1.46
CA THR A 370 -9.86 -8.28 -1.57
C THR A 370 -9.16 -8.93 -2.76
N ALA A 371 -9.09 -10.26 -2.77
CA ALA A 371 -8.46 -10.97 -3.89
C ALA A 371 -9.09 -10.61 -5.25
N PRO A 372 -10.43 -10.62 -5.46
CA PRO A 372 -11.02 -10.22 -6.73
C PRO A 372 -10.74 -8.74 -7.09
N GLY A 373 -10.87 -7.84 -6.11
CA GLY A 373 -10.64 -6.40 -6.33
C GLY A 373 -9.20 -6.08 -6.70
N LEU A 374 -8.23 -6.71 -6.00
CA LEU A 374 -6.80 -6.57 -6.29
C LEU A 374 -6.46 -7.14 -7.67
N PHE A 375 -7.05 -8.29 -8.01
CA PHE A 375 -6.87 -8.93 -9.31
C PHE A 375 -7.34 -8.04 -10.48
N LEU A 376 -8.54 -7.49 -10.39
CA LEU A 376 -9.06 -6.57 -11.41
C LEU A 376 -8.19 -5.32 -11.57
N ARG A 377 -7.63 -4.81 -10.48
CA ARG A 377 -6.68 -3.69 -10.53
C ARG A 377 -5.40 -4.07 -11.26
N HIS A 378 -4.79 -5.22 -10.93
CA HIS A 378 -3.60 -5.69 -11.63
C HIS A 378 -3.82 -5.93 -13.12
N VAL A 379 -5.00 -6.42 -13.51
CA VAL A 379 -5.35 -6.54 -14.93
C VAL A 379 -5.50 -5.15 -15.58
N ALA A 380 -6.14 -4.20 -14.89
CA ALA A 380 -6.29 -2.83 -15.40
C ALA A 380 -4.93 -2.09 -15.50
N ASP A 381 -3.99 -2.40 -14.61
CA ASP A 381 -2.65 -1.80 -14.61
C ASP A 381 -1.81 -2.18 -15.84
N LEU A 382 -2.21 -3.21 -16.58
CA LEU A 382 -1.58 -3.57 -17.85
C LEU A 382 -1.88 -2.56 -18.97
N TYR A 383 -2.98 -1.82 -18.90
CA TYR A 383 -3.35 -0.89 -19.97
C TYR A 383 -2.43 0.33 -20.03
N GLY A 384 -1.87 0.59 -21.21
CA GLY A 384 -1.02 1.76 -21.45
C GLY A 384 0.38 1.70 -20.83
N ALA A 385 0.81 0.53 -20.36
CA ALA A 385 2.13 0.27 -19.79
C ALA A 385 2.75 -0.94 -20.47
N GLU A 386 4.03 -0.89 -20.83
CA GLU A 386 4.72 -2.06 -21.37
C GLU A 386 4.69 -3.21 -20.37
N LEU A 387 4.36 -4.42 -20.86
CA LEU A 387 4.29 -5.60 -20.00
C LEU A 387 5.69 -6.02 -19.56
N MET A 388 5.99 -5.80 -18.30
CA MET A 388 7.25 -6.24 -17.69
C MET A 388 7.09 -7.62 -17.05
N VAL A 389 8.21 -8.33 -16.88
CA VAL A 389 8.26 -9.67 -16.28
C VAL A 389 7.62 -9.71 -14.88
N ASP A 390 7.88 -8.70 -14.05
CA ASP A 390 7.31 -8.62 -12.71
C ASP A 390 5.78 -8.45 -12.71
N ALA A 391 5.23 -7.61 -13.59
CA ALA A 391 3.78 -7.44 -13.74
C ALA A 391 3.10 -8.76 -14.19
N LEU A 392 3.72 -9.47 -15.13
CA LEU A 392 3.26 -10.80 -15.54
C LEU A 392 3.27 -11.80 -14.38
N LEU A 393 4.37 -11.85 -13.62
CA LEU A 393 4.50 -12.78 -12.48
C LEU A 393 3.53 -12.44 -11.34
N VAL A 394 3.24 -11.16 -11.10
CA VAL A 394 2.21 -10.74 -10.12
C VAL A 394 0.86 -11.33 -10.49
N LEU A 395 0.47 -11.24 -11.75
CA LEU A 395 -0.79 -11.84 -12.24
C LEU A 395 -0.77 -13.36 -12.13
N LEU A 396 0.28 -14.03 -12.59
CA LEU A 396 0.37 -15.49 -12.56
C LEU A 396 0.39 -16.06 -11.14
N LYS A 397 1.04 -15.39 -10.21
CA LYS A 397 1.10 -15.79 -8.78
C LYS A 397 -0.14 -15.39 -7.99
N HIS A 398 -1.02 -14.57 -8.56
CA HIS A 398 -2.20 -14.09 -7.86
C HIS A 398 -3.14 -15.25 -7.45
N PRO A 399 -3.73 -15.24 -6.24
CA PRO A 399 -4.57 -16.35 -5.74
C PRO A 399 -5.74 -16.73 -6.66
N VAL A 400 -6.28 -15.77 -7.39
CA VAL A 400 -7.45 -15.97 -8.29
C VAL A 400 -7.06 -16.62 -9.63
N THR A 401 -5.81 -16.47 -10.09
CA THR A 401 -5.40 -16.96 -11.42
C THR A 401 -5.47 -18.48 -11.51
N ALA A 402 -6.01 -18.98 -12.61
CA ALA A 402 -6.11 -20.41 -12.94
C ALA A 402 -6.81 -21.26 -11.87
N THR A 403 -7.83 -20.71 -11.23
CA THR A 403 -8.63 -21.41 -10.22
C THR A 403 -9.84 -22.14 -10.80
N GLY A 404 -10.24 -21.83 -12.06
CA GLY A 404 -11.42 -22.41 -12.70
C GLY A 404 -11.34 -23.90 -13.03
N LEU A 405 -10.16 -24.51 -12.89
CA LEU A 405 -9.93 -25.96 -13.05
C LEU A 405 -9.71 -26.68 -11.70
N GLY A 406 -9.85 -25.97 -10.59
CA GLY A 406 -9.74 -26.51 -9.24
C GLY A 406 -8.34 -26.52 -8.64
N PRO A 407 -8.19 -27.03 -7.40
CA PRO A 407 -6.96 -26.88 -6.60
C PRO A 407 -5.77 -27.68 -7.12
N ASP A 408 -6.01 -28.81 -7.79
CA ASP A 408 -4.94 -29.65 -8.35
C ASP A 408 -4.26 -28.94 -9.51
N PHE A 409 -5.03 -28.40 -10.42
CA PHE A 409 -4.49 -27.60 -11.51
C PHE A 409 -3.82 -26.34 -11.01
N ARG A 410 -4.34 -25.72 -9.95
CA ARG A 410 -3.71 -24.54 -9.33
C ARG A 410 -2.30 -24.85 -8.80
N ARG A 411 -2.07 -26.03 -8.25
CA ARG A 411 -0.73 -26.48 -7.85
C ARG A 411 0.22 -26.66 -9.03
N GLU A 412 -0.32 -27.24 -10.12
CA GLU A 412 0.42 -27.40 -11.37
C GLU A 412 0.76 -26.05 -12.01
N HIS A 413 -0.20 -25.12 -12.09
CA HIS A 413 0.00 -23.75 -12.54
C HIS A 413 1.11 -23.04 -11.75
N ASN A 414 1.13 -23.17 -10.42
CA ASN A 414 2.16 -22.58 -9.58
C ASN A 414 3.55 -23.16 -9.87
N ARG A 415 3.64 -24.45 -10.18
CA ARG A 415 4.89 -25.09 -10.58
C ARG A 415 5.37 -24.53 -11.93
N HIS A 416 4.53 -24.53 -12.96
CA HIS A 416 4.87 -23.99 -14.27
C HIS A 416 5.22 -22.49 -14.22
N THR A 417 4.53 -21.73 -13.35
CA THR A 417 4.88 -20.33 -13.12
C THR A 417 6.28 -20.15 -12.55
N ARG A 418 6.72 -21.03 -11.62
CA ARG A 418 8.10 -21.00 -11.08
C ARG A 418 9.13 -21.37 -12.13
N ASP A 419 8.83 -22.38 -12.95
CA ASP A 419 9.73 -22.82 -14.02
C ASP A 419 9.88 -21.71 -15.08
N LEU A 420 8.77 -21.05 -15.43
CA LEU A 420 8.79 -19.87 -16.30
C LEU A 420 9.58 -18.72 -15.67
N GLU A 421 9.37 -18.43 -14.39
CA GLU A 421 10.11 -17.37 -13.69
C GLU A 421 11.60 -17.60 -13.75
N LEU A 422 12.07 -18.82 -13.45
CA LEU A 422 13.50 -19.16 -13.54
C LEU A 422 14.04 -18.98 -14.96
N HIS A 423 13.25 -19.36 -15.97
CA HIS A 423 13.62 -19.14 -17.36
C HIS A 423 13.69 -17.65 -17.72
N LEU A 424 12.68 -16.86 -17.34
CA LEU A 424 12.63 -15.42 -17.62
C LEU A 424 13.76 -14.65 -16.93
N ARG A 425 14.11 -15.03 -15.70
CA ARG A 425 15.24 -14.44 -14.96
C ARG A 425 16.57 -14.66 -15.67
N LYS A 426 16.77 -15.83 -16.27
CA LYS A 426 18.06 -16.24 -16.81
C LYS A 426 18.22 -15.96 -18.31
N HIS A 427 17.13 -16.11 -19.06
CA HIS A 427 17.18 -16.12 -20.53
C HIS A 427 16.04 -15.33 -21.17
N GLY A 428 15.13 -14.77 -20.38
CA GLY A 428 13.94 -14.14 -20.91
C GLY A 428 14.21 -12.72 -21.41
N PRO A 429 13.35 -12.23 -22.33
CA PRO A 429 13.31 -10.82 -22.66
C PRO A 429 12.77 -10.02 -21.49
N ALA A 430 13.18 -8.75 -21.36
CA ALA A 430 12.66 -7.82 -20.36
C ALA A 430 11.14 -7.59 -20.52
N PHE A 431 10.66 -7.70 -21.76
CA PHE A 431 9.26 -7.53 -22.14
C PHE A 431 8.77 -8.84 -22.80
N PRO A 432 8.22 -9.78 -22.02
CA PRO A 432 7.76 -11.06 -22.55
C PRO A 432 6.53 -10.90 -23.43
N ASP A 433 6.52 -11.61 -24.56
CA ASP A 433 5.42 -11.68 -25.51
C ASP A 433 5.00 -13.13 -25.80
N GLY A 434 3.97 -13.31 -26.61
CA GLY A 434 3.51 -14.62 -27.01
C GLY A 434 4.54 -15.43 -27.79
N ALA A 435 5.41 -14.81 -28.57
CA ALA A 435 6.46 -15.47 -29.33
C ALA A 435 7.55 -16.04 -28.41
N ALA A 436 7.99 -15.27 -27.42
CA ALA A 436 8.95 -15.72 -26.41
C ALA A 436 8.43 -16.93 -25.62
N LEU A 437 7.12 -16.93 -25.27
CA LEU A 437 6.49 -18.04 -24.56
C LEU A 437 6.37 -19.30 -25.42
N ARG A 438 6.06 -19.17 -26.71
CA ARG A 438 6.04 -20.31 -27.64
C ARG A 438 7.44 -20.91 -27.79
N ALA A 439 8.47 -20.08 -27.95
CA ALA A 439 9.85 -20.52 -28.01
C ALA A 439 10.32 -21.23 -26.73
N TRP A 440 9.78 -20.81 -25.56
CA TRP A 440 10.01 -21.51 -24.31
C TRP A 440 9.26 -22.85 -24.26
N ALA A 441 7.99 -22.89 -24.69
CA ALA A 441 7.17 -24.08 -24.76
C ALA A 441 7.79 -25.19 -25.65
N ASP A 442 8.42 -24.80 -26.77
CA ASP A 442 9.05 -25.74 -27.70
C ASP A 442 10.34 -26.39 -27.12
N ARG A 443 10.93 -25.76 -26.12
CA ARG A 443 12.10 -26.28 -25.37
C ARG A 443 11.71 -27.05 -24.12
N GLY A 444 10.44 -26.90 -23.68
CA GLY A 444 9.91 -27.50 -22.44
C GLY A 444 9.47 -28.96 -22.63
N ASP A 445 8.93 -29.54 -21.54
CA ASP A 445 8.33 -30.86 -21.57
C ASP A 445 6.89 -30.82 -22.12
N ASP A 446 6.40 -31.97 -22.57
CA ASP A 446 5.04 -32.12 -23.14
C ASP A 446 3.94 -31.73 -22.13
N LYS A 447 4.20 -31.76 -20.81
CA LYS A 447 3.23 -31.43 -19.78
C LYS A 447 3.05 -29.93 -19.59
N SER A 448 4.12 -29.16 -19.72
CA SER A 448 4.10 -27.70 -19.58
C SER A 448 3.61 -27.00 -20.85
N LYS A 449 3.71 -27.64 -22.00
CA LYS A 449 3.42 -27.06 -23.32
C LYS A 449 1.98 -26.51 -23.45
N PRO A 450 0.90 -27.24 -23.08
CA PRO A 450 -0.47 -26.69 -23.15
C PRO A 450 -0.67 -25.43 -22.31
N TRP A 451 -0.10 -25.40 -21.10
CA TRP A 451 -0.13 -24.23 -20.21
C TRP A 451 0.64 -23.03 -20.82
N ALA A 452 1.82 -23.27 -21.37
CA ALA A 452 2.64 -22.24 -22.01
C ALA A 452 1.95 -21.65 -23.25
N LEU A 453 1.28 -22.47 -24.07
CA LEU A 453 0.55 -22.02 -25.24
C LEU A 453 -0.70 -21.22 -24.87
N TRP A 454 -1.41 -21.62 -23.79
CA TRP A 454 -2.49 -20.83 -23.23
C TRP A 454 -2.01 -19.43 -22.80
N LEU A 455 -0.90 -19.38 -22.05
CA LEU A 455 -0.32 -18.12 -21.62
C LEU A 455 0.18 -17.28 -22.81
N ALA A 456 0.79 -17.89 -23.82
CA ALA A 456 1.19 -17.20 -25.05
C ALA A 456 -0.02 -16.55 -25.75
N GLY A 457 -1.16 -17.25 -25.84
CA GLY A 457 -2.40 -16.70 -26.39
C GLY A 457 -2.96 -15.52 -25.59
N LEU A 458 -2.79 -15.53 -24.25
CA LEU A 458 -3.14 -14.39 -23.41
C LEU A 458 -2.20 -13.20 -23.66
N LEU A 459 -0.89 -13.45 -23.77
CA LEU A 459 0.09 -12.39 -24.05
C LEU A 459 -0.13 -11.74 -25.43
N ASP A 460 -0.56 -12.49 -26.45
CA ASP A 460 -0.91 -11.92 -27.75
C ASP A 460 -2.07 -10.90 -27.67
N ARG A 461 -2.89 -10.97 -26.64
CA ARG A 461 -3.97 -10.00 -26.34
C ARG A 461 -3.51 -8.89 -25.40
N ILE A 462 -2.70 -9.22 -24.42
CA ILE A 462 -2.21 -8.26 -23.40
C ILE A 462 -1.25 -7.25 -24.03
N VAL A 463 -0.29 -7.69 -24.82
CA VAL A 463 0.76 -6.82 -25.37
C VAL A 463 0.19 -5.68 -26.24
N PRO A 464 -0.79 -5.91 -27.14
CA PRO A 464 -1.43 -4.80 -27.86
C PRO A 464 -2.21 -3.84 -26.96
N LEU A 465 -2.89 -4.37 -25.93
CA LEU A 465 -3.63 -3.54 -24.95
C LEU A 465 -2.67 -2.69 -24.11
N ALA A 466 -1.53 -3.28 -23.74
CA ALA A 466 -0.47 -2.60 -22.99
C ALA A 466 0.16 -1.45 -23.79
N GLY A 467 0.36 -1.63 -25.09
CA GLY A 467 0.91 -0.62 -25.99
C GLY A 467 -0.05 0.50 -26.37
N ASP A 468 -1.36 0.27 -26.19
CA ASP A 468 -2.40 1.22 -26.62
C ASP A 468 -2.64 2.34 -25.60
N ARG A 469 -2.18 3.53 -25.93
CA ARG A 469 -2.34 4.76 -25.14
C ARG A 469 -3.51 5.62 -25.57
N ALA A 470 -4.23 5.24 -26.62
CA ALA A 470 -5.33 6.04 -27.18
C ALA A 470 -6.55 6.03 -26.24
N PRO A 471 -7.32 7.14 -26.20
CA PRO A 471 -8.62 7.14 -25.55
C PRO A 471 -9.57 6.14 -26.23
N ARG A 472 -10.26 5.30 -25.45
CA ARG A 472 -11.26 4.35 -25.92
C ARG A 472 -12.56 4.47 -25.15
N PRO A 473 -13.73 4.14 -25.77
CA PRO A 473 -15.01 4.09 -25.06
C PRO A 473 -14.93 3.20 -23.81
N LEU A 474 -15.56 3.63 -22.72
CA LEU A 474 -15.59 2.90 -21.45
C LEU A 474 -16.07 1.46 -21.61
N ALA A 475 -17.13 1.22 -22.41
CA ALA A 475 -17.65 -0.12 -22.67
C ALA A 475 -16.61 -1.06 -23.30
N ASN A 476 -15.72 -0.54 -24.16
CA ASN A 476 -14.66 -1.34 -24.75
C ASN A 476 -13.60 -1.70 -23.70
N ARG A 477 -13.17 -0.74 -22.86
CA ARG A 477 -12.23 -0.97 -21.77
C ARG A 477 -12.75 -2.01 -20.78
N LEU A 478 -14.03 -1.94 -20.41
CA LEU A 478 -14.67 -2.89 -19.48
C LEU A 478 -14.76 -4.29 -20.07
N ARG A 479 -15.15 -4.42 -21.34
CA ARG A 479 -15.21 -5.69 -22.04
C ARG A 479 -13.85 -6.38 -22.10
N ASP A 480 -12.80 -5.62 -22.48
CA ASP A 480 -11.44 -6.13 -22.57
C ASP A 480 -10.93 -6.54 -21.17
N LEU A 481 -11.18 -5.73 -20.14
CA LEU A 481 -10.83 -6.03 -18.74
C LEU A 481 -11.50 -7.32 -18.27
N ARG A 482 -12.84 -7.43 -18.44
CA ARG A 482 -13.62 -8.59 -18.00
C ARG A 482 -13.15 -9.85 -18.69
N ALA A 483 -13.03 -9.82 -20.03
CA ALA A 483 -12.60 -10.97 -20.81
C ALA A 483 -11.19 -11.45 -20.41
N LEU A 484 -10.25 -10.52 -20.21
CA LEU A 484 -8.90 -10.88 -19.80
C LEU A 484 -8.85 -11.42 -18.36
N ALA A 485 -9.58 -10.80 -17.43
CA ALA A 485 -9.65 -11.26 -16.04
C ALA A 485 -10.30 -12.64 -15.93
N GLU A 486 -11.38 -12.89 -16.68
CA GLU A 486 -12.08 -14.16 -16.70
C GLU A 486 -11.21 -15.27 -17.29
N ASP A 487 -10.53 -15.03 -18.41
CA ASP A 487 -9.64 -16.01 -19.03
C ASP A 487 -8.44 -16.37 -18.16
N LEU A 488 -7.84 -15.37 -17.48
CA LEU A 488 -6.77 -15.59 -16.51
C LEU A 488 -7.26 -16.41 -15.30
N ALA A 489 -8.44 -16.11 -14.79
CA ALA A 489 -9.01 -16.80 -13.64
C ALA A 489 -9.45 -18.23 -14.00
N ALA A 490 -9.99 -18.43 -15.19
CA ALA A 490 -10.44 -19.72 -15.70
C ALA A 490 -9.28 -20.72 -15.83
N GLY A 491 -8.14 -20.28 -16.37
CA GLY A 491 -7.06 -21.19 -16.79
C GLY A 491 -7.32 -21.85 -18.15
N PRO A 492 -6.39 -22.66 -18.67
CA PRO A 492 -6.49 -23.28 -20.00
C PRO A 492 -7.69 -24.22 -20.12
N GLY A 493 -8.73 -23.79 -20.86
CA GLY A 493 -9.95 -24.57 -21.05
C GLY A 493 -10.88 -24.64 -19.82
N GLY A 494 -10.61 -23.88 -18.79
CA GLY A 494 -11.45 -23.77 -17.60
C GLY A 494 -12.65 -22.84 -17.76
N SER A 495 -13.40 -22.66 -16.67
CA SER A 495 -14.56 -21.76 -16.62
C SER A 495 -14.33 -20.62 -15.63
N ALA A 496 -14.65 -19.40 -16.05
CA ALA A 496 -14.63 -18.22 -15.19
C ALA A 496 -15.64 -18.34 -14.03
N GLU A 497 -16.80 -18.92 -14.26
CA GLU A 497 -17.84 -19.11 -13.23
C GLU A 497 -17.44 -20.15 -12.17
N ALA A 498 -16.57 -21.10 -12.53
CA ALA A 498 -16.00 -22.06 -11.58
C ALA A 498 -14.79 -21.52 -10.82
N SER A 499 -14.28 -20.33 -11.22
CA SER A 499 -13.11 -19.70 -10.61
C SER A 499 -13.46 -18.96 -9.32
N GLU A 500 -12.40 -18.60 -8.55
CA GLU A 500 -12.53 -17.76 -7.35
C GLU A 500 -12.81 -16.27 -7.68
N LEU A 501 -12.81 -15.87 -8.95
CA LEU A 501 -12.96 -14.46 -9.35
C LEU A 501 -14.29 -13.87 -8.91
N TRP A 502 -15.38 -14.57 -9.22
CA TRP A 502 -16.73 -14.11 -8.90
C TRP A 502 -17.32 -14.81 -7.66
N ALA A 503 -16.52 -15.63 -6.99
CA ALA A 503 -16.95 -16.37 -5.82
C ALA A 503 -17.04 -15.48 -4.57
N LYS A 504 -17.82 -15.92 -3.58
CA LYS A 504 -18.01 -15.28 -2.27
C LYS A 504 -18.60 -13.86 -2.39
N ALA A 505 -18.81 -13.20 -1.27
CA ALA A 505 -19.34 -11.84 -1.21
C ALA A 505 -18.45 -10.83 -1.96
N SER A 506 -17.12 -10.97 -1.86
CA SER A 506 -16.18 -10.09 -2.54
C SER A 506 -16.20 -10.19 -4.07
N GLY A 507 -16.29 -11.41 -4.60
CA GLY A 507 -16.41 -11.64 -6.04
C GLY A 507 -17.76 -11.15 -6.59
N GLY A 508 -18.85 -11.44 -5.88
CA GLY A 508 -20.19 -10.94 -6.24
C GLY A 508 -20.26 -9.42 -6.27
N LEU A 509 -19.66 -8.77 -5.27
CA LEU A 509 -19.63 -7.30 -5.22
C LEU A 509 -18.72 -6.70 -6.32
N ALA A 510 -17.57 -7.32 -6.61
CA ALA A 510 -16.70 -6.90 -7.70
C ALA A 510 -17.41 -7.00 -9.06
N ARG A 511 -18.14 -8.08 -9.29
CA ARG A 511 -18.98 -8.26 -10.49
C ARG A 511 -20.05 -7.17 -10.59
N ALA A 512 -20.77 -6.90 -9.50
CA ALA A 512 -21.80 -5.86 -9.46
C ALA A 512 -21.25 -4.46 -9.78
N VAL A 513 -20.04 -4.13 -9.34
CA VAL A 513 -19.37 -2.87 -9.70
C VAL A 513 -19.11 -2.78 -11.20
N LEU A 514 -18.61 -3.87 -11.82
CA LEU A 514 -18.38 -3.88 -13.28
C LEU A 514 -19.70 -3.82 -14.05
N ASP A 515 -20.73 -4.53 -13.61
CA ASP A 515 -22.07 -4.51 -14.22
C ASP A 515 -22.69 -3.11 -14.16
N GLN A 516 -22.49 -2.40 -13.05
CA GLN A 516 -22.97 -1.04 -12.87
C GLN A 516 -22.22 -0.05 -13.78
N LEU A 517 -20.90 -0.21 -13.91
CA LEU A 517 -20.09 0.57 -14.83
C LEU A 517 -20.53 0.34 -16.30
N ASP A 518 -20.79 -0.92 -16.66
CA ASP A 518 -21.19 -1.30 -18.02
C ASP A 518 -22.59 -0.76 -18.38
N ALA A 519 -23.53 -0.83 -17.43
CA ALA A 519 -24.89 -0.30 -17.60
C ALA A 519 -24.91 1.21 -17.91
N HIS A 520 -23.93 1.96 -17.45
CA HIS A 520 -23.83 3.41 -17.66
C HIS A 520 -22.69 3.82 -18.60
N ALA A 521 -21.98 2.87 -19.20
CA ALA A 521 -20.79 3.14 -20.01
C ALA A 521 -21.03 4.08 -21.19
N ALA A 522 -22.24 4.07 -21.77
CA ALA A 522 -22.63 4.94 -22.89
C ALA A 522 -22.71 6.44 -22.52
N MET A 523 -22.82 6.77 -21.22
CA MET A 523 -22.91 8.16 -20.74
C MET A 523 -21.54 8.82 -20.59
N GLY A 524 -20.47 8.02 -20.56
CA GLY A 524 -19.09 8.50 -20.41
C GLY A 524 -18.47 8.96 -21.73
N HIS A 525 -17.31 9.60 -21.62
CA HIS A 525 -16.42 9.91 -22.74
C HIS A 525 -15.43 8.76 -23.00
N ALA A 526 -14.63 8.89 -24.05
CA ALA A 526 -13.53 7.96 -24.31
C ALA A 526 -12.39 8.20 -23.31
N LEU A 527 -12.00 7.17 -22.59
CA LEU A 527 -11.02 7.23 -21.50
C LEU A 527 -9.64 6.78 -21.96
N ARG A 528 -8.60 7.52 -21.55
CA ARG A 528 -7.22 7.03 -21.58
C ARG A 528 -7.03 5.89 -20.59
N PRO A 529 -5.96 5.07 -20.74
CA PRO A 529 -5.69 3.99 -19.79
C PRO A 529 -5.61 4.43 -18.32
N SER A 530 -4.94 5.54 -18.03
CA SER A 530 -4.84 6.11 -16.67
C SER A 530 -6.21 6.51 -16.11
N GLU A 531 -7.01 7.22 -16.90
CA GLU A 531 -8.36 7.65 -16.50
C GLU A 531 -9.29 6.49 -16.24
N PHE A 532 -9.15 5.39 -17.01
CA PHE A 532 -9.89 4.16 -16.78
C PHE A 532 -9.48 3.48 -15.47
N ARG A 533 -8.17 3.40 -15.18
CA ARG A 533 -7.67 2.85 -13.90
C ARG A 533 -8.17 3.65 -12.72
N ASP A 534 -8.12 4.98 -12.79
CA ASP A 534 -8.59 5.89 -11.74
C ASP A 534 -10.08 5.69 -11.49
N LEU A 535 -10.90 5.66 -12.55
CA LEU A 535 -12.34 5.41 -12.46
C LEU A 535 -12.64 4.04 -11.82
N LEU A 536 -11.98 2.98 -12.30
CA LEU A 536 -12.16 1.63 -11.75
C LEU A 536 -11.77 1.58 -10.27
N HIS A 537 -10.61 2.15 -9.94
CA HIS A 537 -10.11 2.19 -8.57
C HIS A 537 -11.08 2.93 -7.64
N GLU A 538 -11.57 4.09 -8.05
CA GLU A 538 -12.56 4.87 -7.30
C GLU A 538 -13.85 4.08 -7.07
N GLN A 539 -14.37 3.41 -8.11
CA GLN A 539 -15.59 2.62 -7.98
C GLN A 539 -15.42 1.41 -7.04
N LEU A 540 -14.26 0.77 -7.09
CA LEU A 540 -13.93 -0.31 -6.16
C LEU A 540 -13.72 0.22 -4.73
N GLN A 541 -13.07 1.38 -4.55
CA GLN A 541 -12.86 1.99 -3.22
C GLN A 541 -14.14 2.38 -2.52
N GLY A 542 -15.16 2.75 -3.29
CA GLY A 542 -16.49 3.08 -2.75
C GLY A 542 -17.23 1.90 -2.12
N GLN A 543 -16.69 0.68 -2.24
CA GLN A 543 -17.33 -0.54 -1.79
C GLN A 543 -16.51 -1.24 -0.71
N ALA A 544 -17.22 -1.85 0.25
CA ALA A 544 -16.61 -2.64 1.30
C ALA A 544 -17.36 -3.97 1.50
N VAL A 545 -16.60 -5.02 1.69
CA VAL A 545 -17.11 -6.38 1.94
C VAL A 545 -17.15 -6.62 3.44
N ARG A 546 -18.29 -6.99 3.95
CA ARG A 546 -18.39 -7.51 5.33
C ARG A 546 -17.97 -8.98 5.32
N GLN A 547 -17.19 -9.36 6.31
CA GLN A 547 -16.74 -10.75 6.44
C GLN A 547 -17.94 -11.65 6.79
N ASP A 548 -18.02 -12.81 6.15
CA ASP A 548 -19.04 -13.84 6.43
C ASP A 548 -18.75 -14.62 7.74
N VAL A 549 -17.70 -14.24 8.48
CA VAL A 549 -17.31 -14.89 9.73
C VAL A 549 -18.02 -14.19 10.89
N ALA A 550 -18.56 -14.98 11.82
CA ALA A 550 -19.23 -14.45 13.00
C ALA A 550 -18.24 -13.61 13.84
N ALA A 551 -18.54 -12.34 13.95
CA ALA A 551 -17.77 -11.41 14.77
C ALA A 551 -17.98 -11.70 16.27
N HIS A 552 -16.98 -11.35 17.09
CA HIS A 552 -17.09 -11.48 18.54
C HIS A 552 -18.13 -10.49 19.09
N PRO A 553 -19.15 -10.93 19.86
CA PRO A 553 -20.29 -10.10 20.22
C PRO A 553 -19.94 -8.89 21.10
N LEU A 554 -18.82 -8.93 21.80
CA LEU A 554 -18.38 -7.85 22.69
C LEU A 554 -17.42 -6.85 22.03
N VAL A 555 -16.89 -7.11 20.81
CA VAL A 555 -15.84 -6.29 20.21
C VAL A 555 -16.36 -5.60 18.97
N ARG A 556 -16.41 -4.26 19.02
CA ARG A 556 -16.89 -3.43 17.90
C ARG A 556 -15.79 -2.48 17.44
N PHE A 557 -15.58 -2.39 16.13
CA PHE A 557 -14.72 -1.38 15.49
C PHE A 557 -15.61 -0.41 14.73
N ARG A 558 -15.45 0.89 15.02
CA ARG A 558 -16.29 1.95 14.44
C ARG A 558 -15.45 3.12 13.97
N GLY A 559 -15.90 3.74 12.88
CA GLY A 559 -15.42 5.07 12.53
C GLY A 559 -16.01 6.13 13.46
N PRO A 560 -15.40 7.32 13.59
CA PRO A 560 -15.92 8.38 14.46
C PRO A 560 -17.37 8.75 14.17
N ARG A 561 -17.74 8.86 12.89
CA ARG A 561 -19.09 9.21 12.45
C ARG A 561 -20.13 8.14 12.83
N GLU A 562 -19.76 6.88 12.77
CA GLU A 562 -20.65 5.75 13.06
C GLU A 562 -20.91 5.64 14.56
N ALA A 563 -19.88 5.88 15.37
CA ALA A 563 -19.96 5.83 16.82
C ALA A 563 -20.89 6.91 17.43
N ARG A 564 -21.23 7.96 16.68
CA ARG A 564 -22.04 9.09 17.15
C ARG A 564 -23.40 8.69 17.69
N THR A 565 -24.06 7.73 17.05
CA THR A 565 -25.43 7.29 17.33
C THR A 565 -25.53 5.79 17.62
N GLU A 566 -24.42 5.08 17.72
CA GLU A 566 -24.39 3.74 18.28
C GLU A 566 -24.28 3.77 19.79
N ALA A 567 -24.57 2.64 20.43
CA ALA A 567 -24.46 2.48 21.87
C ALA A 567 -23.00 2.63 22.34
N VAL A 568 -22.54 3.87 22.46
CA VAL A 568 -21.21 4.19 23.03
C VAL A 568 -21.22 3.98 24.55
N GLY A 569 -22.38 3.71 25.13
CA GLY A 569 -22.58 3.66 26.54
C GLY A 569 -23.52 2.58 27.06
N GLU A 570 -23.68 1.45 26.36
CA GLU A 570 -24.29 0.31 26.99
C GLU A 570 -23.65 0.10 28.38
N VAL A 571 -24.45 -0.02 29.38
CA VAL A 571 -24.10 -0.16 30.80
C VAL A 571 -22.77 -0.90 30.96
N ALA A 572 -21.69 -0.15 31.36
CA ALA A 572 -20.33 -0.63 31.56
C ALA A 572 -19.46 -0.90 30.31
N GLY A 573 -19.80 -0.39 29.12
CA GLY A 573 -18.95 -0.51 27.93
C GLY A 573 -17.65 0.32 28.02
N LEU A 574 -16.56 -0.24 27.50
CA LEU A 574 -15.29 0.43 27.35
C LEU A 574 -15.18 1.08 25.96
N VAL A 575 -14.80 2.34 25.90
CA VAL A 575 -14.54 3.07 24.65
C VAL A 575 -13.04 3.35 24.50
N ILE A 576 -12.49 3.00 23.36
CA ILE A 576 -11.09 3.28 23.03
C ILE A 576 -11.07 4.24 21.84
N LEU A 577 -10.50 5.45 22.03
CA LEU A 577 -10.27 6.42 20.97
C LEU A 577 -8.82 6.35 20.54
N SER A 578 -8.57 5.83 19.35
CA SER A 578 -7.21 5.54 18.89
C SER A 578 -6.76 6.40 17.72
N GLY A 579 -5.42 6.58 17.61
CA GLY A 579 -4.82 7.39 16.57
C GLY A 579 -5.05 8.88 16.74
N LEU A 580 -5.06 9.39 17.98
CA LEU A 580 -5.29 10.79 18.32
C LEU A 580 -4.08 11.67 17.95
N ASN A 581 -3.75 11.70 16.67
CA ASN A 581 -2.73 12.57 16.08
C ASN A 581 -3.35 13.52 15.05
N GLU A 582 -2.76 14.69 14.89
CA GLU A 582 -3.15 15.66 13.86
C GLU A 582 -2.97 15.05 12.47
N GLY A 583 -3.94 15.27 11.58
CA GLY A 583 -3.99 14.60 10.26
C GLY A 583 -4.60 13.19 10.29
N GLY A 584 -4.63 12.52 11.45
CA GLY A 584 -5.34 11.25 11.66
C GLY A 584 -6.76 11.50 12.19
N TRP A 585 -6.88 12.14 13.36
CA TRP A 585 -8.16 12.59 13.92
C TRP A 585 -7.99 13.97 14.57
N PRO A 586 -8.38 15.06 13.90
CA PRO A 586 -9.14 15.15 12.64
C PRO A 586 -8.30 14.78 11.42
N GLN A 587 -8.97 14.21 10.41
CA GLN A 587 -8.35 13.99 9.12
C GLN A 587 -8.03 15.32 8.43
N ALA A 588 -6.93 15.34 7.67
CA ALA A 588 -6.57 16.48 6.84
C ALA A 588 -7.70 16.77 5.82
N LEU A 589 -8.00 18.05 5.65
CA LEU A 589 -8.99 18.48 4.67
C LEU A 589 -8.37 18.46 3.27
N PRO A 590 -8.95 17.75 2.30
CA PRO A 590 -8.49 17.83 0.91
C PRO A 590 -8.71 19.24 0.37
N PRO A 591 -7.82 19.73 -0.53
CA PRO A 591 -8.04 21.00 -1.20
C PRO A 591 -9.30 20.94 -2.07
N ASP A 592 -10.09 22.01 -2.10
CA ASP A 592 -11.22 22.15 -3.00
C ASP A 592 -10.70 22.66 -4.36
N PRO A 593 -10.86 21.92 -5.46
CA PRO A 593 -10.37 22.35 -6.77
C PRO A 593 -11.23 23.42 -7.43
N TRP A 594 -12.45 23.70 -6.93
CA TRP A 594 -13.44 24.54 -7.56
C TRP A 594 -13.59 25.90 -6.92
N LEU A 595 -13.62 25.95 -5.58
CA LEU A 595 -13.94 27.17 -4.84
C LEU A 595 -12.96 27.39 -3.69
N SER A 596 -12.39 28.59 -3.59
CA SER A 596 -11.66 29.03 -2.40
C SER A 596 -12.60 29.24 -1.21
N ARG A 597 -12.05 29.30 0.02
CA ARG A 597 -12.87 29.56 1.23
C ARG A 597 -13.71 30.83 1.16
N PRO A 598 -13.19 32.01 0.74
CA PRO A 598 -14.00 33.21 0.58
C PRO A 598 -15.12 33.01 -0.46
N MET A 599 -14.85 32.31 -1.55
CA MET A 599 -15.85 32.05 -2.59
C MET A 599 -16.96 31.13 -2.06
N ARG A 600 -16.64 30.12 -1.26
CA ARG A 600 -17.66 29.27 -0.60
C ARG A 600 -18.56 30.08 0.32
N LEU A 601 -18.01 30.96 1.15
CA LEU A 601 -18.80 31.87 2.01
C LEU A 601 -19.70 32.81 1.21
N ALA A 602 -19.18 33.42 0.13
CA ALA A 602 -19.95 34.30 -0.73
C ALA A 602 -21.12 33.58 -1.43
N ALA A 603 -20.92 32.31 -1.80
CA ALA A 603 -21.97 31.44 -2.35
C ALA A 603 -22.99 30.99 -1.32
N GLY A 604 -22.73 31.12 -0.02
CA GLY A 604 -23.56 30.57 1.05
C GLY A 604 -23.33 29.08 1.32
N LEU A 605 -22.24 28.52 0.78
CA LEU A 605 -21.81 27.16 1.03
C LEU A 605 -21.13 27.04 2.41
N THR A 606 -21.20 25.85 2.98
CA THR A 606 -20.51 25.54 4.24
C THR A 606 -19.00 25.49 4.03
N LEU A 607 -18.24 25.84 5.07
CA LEU A 607 -16.79 25.77 5.04
C LEU A 607 -16.29 24.32 5.15
N PRO A 608 -15.10 23.99 4.60
CA PRO A 608 -14.47 22.68 4.80
C PRO A 608 -14.25 22.33 6.28
N GLU A 609 -14.04 23.34 7.15
CA GLU A 609 -13.87 23.23 8.60
C GLU A 609 -15.05 22.58 9.29
N ARG A 610 -16.20 22.55 8.69
CA ARG A 610 -17.36 21.77 9.16
C ARG A 610 -17.03 20.30 9.41
N ARG A 611 -16.15 19.71 8.60
CA ARG A 611 -15.69 18.33 8.84
C ARG A 611 -14.89 18.22 10.13
N VAL A 612 -14.10 19.23 10.45
CA VAL A 612 -13.35 19.32 11.72
C VAL A 612 -14.33 19.44 12.90
N GLY A 613 -15.33 20.31 12.79
CA GLY A 613 -16.36 20.46 13.84
C GLY A 613 -17.19 19.19 14.08
N LEU A 614 -17.54 18.47 13.02
CA LEU A 614 -18.22 17.16 13.15
C LEU A 614 -17.31 16.13 13.82
N ALA A 615 -16.04 16.07 13.45
CA ALA A 615 -15.07 15.18 14.09
C ALA A 615 -14.77 15.58 15.55
N ALA A 616 -14.83 16.88 15.87
CA ALA A 616 -14.76 17.38 17.24
C ALA A 616 -15.99 16.96 18.07
N HIS A 617 -17.17 17.02 17.47
CA HIS A 617 -18.40 16.54 18.10
C HIS A 617 -18.34 15.02 18.37
N ASP A 618 -17.82 14.24 17.42
CA ASP A 618 -17.63 12.81 17.58
C ASP A 618 -16.63 12.48 18.71
N PHE A 619 -15.56 13.27 18.81
CA PHE A 619 -14.60 13.17 19.91
C PHE A 619 -15.27 13.53 21.25
N GLN A 620 -15.99 14.65 21.32
CA GLN A 620 -16.68 15.12 22.53
C GLN A 620 -17.70 14.08 23.01
N GLN A 621 -18.48 13.51 22.10
CA GLN A 621 -19.44 12.46 22.40
C GLN A 621 -18.75 11.20 22.95
N ALA A 622 -17.69 10.75 22.30
CA ALA A 622 -17.03 9.50 22.67
C ALA A 622 -16.23 9.61 23.98
N VAL A 623 -15.56 10.74 24.25
CA VAL A 623 -14.78 10.94 25.48
C VAL A 623 -15.68 11.10 26.71
N GLY A 624 -16.97 11.43 26.54
CA GLY A 624 -17.99 11.47 27.58
C GLY A 624 -18.47 10.11 28.07
N ALA A 625 -18.10 8.99 27.47
CA ALA A 625 -18.49 7.64 27.85
C ALA A 625 -18.01 7.27 29.27
N ALA A 626 -18.60 6.23 29.87
CA ALA A 626 -18.32 5.85 31.26
C ALA A 626 -16.83 5.49 31.50
N GLN A 627 -16.23 4.69 30.62
CA GLN A 627 -14.83 4.30 30.65
C GLN A 627 -14.18 4.58 29.31
N VAL A 628 -13.08 5.31 29.31
CA VAL A 628 -12.43 5.77 28.07
C VAL A 628 -10.92 5.59 28.12
N ILE A 629 -10.37 5.09 27.03
CA ILE A 629 -8.93 5.04 26.77
C ILE A 629 -8.63 5.89 25.55
N LEU A 630 -7.74 6.85 25.71
CA LEU A 630 -7.23 7.70 24.65
C LEU A 630 -5.87 7.15 24.22
N THR A 631 -5.63 6.96 22.93
CA THR A 631 -4.34 6.43 22.45
C THR A 631 -3.76 7.24 21.30
N ARG A 632 -2.45 7.32 21.26
CA ARG A 632 -1.68 7.89 20.17
C ARG A 632 -0.29 7.25 20.06
N ALA A 633 0.27 7.27 18.85
CA ALA A 633 1.69 7.03 18.65
C ALA A 633 2.43 8.38 18.63
N ARG A 634 3.61 8.46 19.28
CA ARG A 634 4.47 9.67 19.30
C ARG A 634 5.25 9.85 18.01
N ARG A 635 5.50 8.76 17.28
CA ARG A 635 6.21 8.75 16.00
C ARG A 635 5.45 7.89 15.00
N ASP A 636 5.54 8.25 13.74
CA ASP A 636 5.20 7.36 12.62
C ASP A 636 6.48 6.75 12.01
N ALA A 637 6.41 6.28 10.76
CA ALA A 637 7.58 5.70 10.09
C ALA A 637 8.67 6.73 9.76
N GLU A 638 8.33 8.00 9.65
CA GLU A 638 9.20 9.05 9.12
C GLU A 638 9.57 10.12 10.15
N ALA A 639 8.62 10.51 11.04
CA ALA A 639 8.77 11.67 11.90
C ALA A 639 8.05 11.54 13.24
N GLU A 640 8.26 12.52 14.12
CA GLU A 640 7.45 12.73 15.30
C GLU A 640 6.06 13.25 14.92
N THR A 641 5.03 12.69 15.55
CA THR A 641 3.65 13.08 15.33
C THR A 641 3.21 14.17 16.29
N ILE A 642 2.31 15.01 15.84
CA ILE A 642 1.68 16.04 16.68
C ILE A 642 0.40 15.43 17.29
N PRO A 643 0.16 15.57 18.62
CA PRO A 643 -1.11 15.14 19.21
C PRO A 643 -2.29 15.85 18.53
N SER A 644 -3.43 15.18 18.42
CA SER A 644 -4.64 15.83 17.92
C SER A 644 -4.93 17.10 18.74
N ARG A 645 -5.44 18.13 18.08
CA ARG A 645 -5.71 19.42 18.70
C ARG A 645 -6.59 19.30 19.96
N TRP A 646 -7.52 18.37 19.98
CA TRP A 646 -8.42 18.18 21.13
C TRP A 646 -7.72 17.49 22.30
N LEU A 647 -6.92 16.48 22.05
CA LEU A 647 -6.09 15.85 23.07
C LEU A 647 -5.07 16.86 23.64
N ASN A 648 -4.44 17.64 22.77
CA ASN A 648 -3.48 18.67 23.18
C ASN A 648 -4.14 19.72 24.08
N ARG A 649 -5.35 20.17 23.74
CA ARG A 649 -6.12 21.12 24.57
C ARG A 649 -6.49 20.54 25.94
N LEU A 650 -6.93 19.29 25.98
CA LEU A 650 -7.24 18.58 27.23
C LEU A 650 -6.00 18.46 28.12
N VAL A 651 -4.88 18.02 27.56
CA VAL A 651 -3.60 17.87 28.27
C VAL A 651 -3.11 19.22 28.81
N ASN A 652 -3.18 20.27 27.99
CA ASN A 652 -2.77 21.62 28.40
C ASN A 652 -3.68 22.20 29.47
N LEU A 653 -5.00 22.01 29.37
CA LEU A 653 -5.93 22.45 30.41
C LEU A 653 -5.66 21.75 31.75
N LEU A 654 -5.49 20.42 31.73
CA LEU A 654 -5.15 19.66 32.94
C LEU A 654 -3.81 20.14 33.53
N GLY A 655 -2.79 20.33 32.70
CA GLY A 655 -1.47 20.84 33.13
C GLY A 655 -1.53 22.27 33.72
N GLY A 656 -2.45 23.10 33.22
CA GLY A 656 -2.63 24.50 33.61
C GLY A 656 -3.49 24.73 34.88
N LEU A 657 -4.06 23.69 35.47
CA LEU A 657 -4.96 23.77 36.65
C LEU A 657 -4.36 23.06 37.87
N PRO A 658 -3.24 23.52 38.42
CA PRO A 658 -2.61 22.90 39.60
C PRO A 658 -3.49 22.99 40.86
N GLY A 659 -4.29 24.05 41.01
CA GLY A 659 -5.21 24.23 42.13
C GLY A 659 -6.39 23.24 42.17
N GLN A 660 -6.65 22.55 41.08
CA GLN A 660 -7.66 21.51 40.89
C GLN A 660 -7.05 20.10 40.81
N ASP A 661 -5.78 19.92 41.19
CA ASP A 661 -5.00 18.68 41.05
C ASP A 661 -4.87 18.19 39.58
N GLY A 662 -4.93 19.09 38.59
CA GLY A 662 -4.88 18.78 37.19
C GLY A 662 -3.62 18.05 36.74
N PRO A 663 -2.41 18.51 37.12
CA PRO A 663 -1.17 17.79 36.80
C PRO A 663 -1.13 16.37 37.36
N ARG A 664 -1.69 16.15 38.59
CA ARG A 664 -1.81 14.81 39.18
C ARG A 664 -2.79 13.97 38.38
N ALA A 665 -3.96 14.50 38.04
CA ALA A 665 -4.95 13.81 37.22
C ALA A 665 -4.35 13.34 35.87
N LEU A 666 -3.55 14.20 35.22
CA LEU A 666 -2.85 13.85 33.98
C LEU A 666 -1.78 12.77 34.19
N ALA A 667 -1.00 12.86 35.27
CA ALA A 667 0.00 11.85 35.61
C ALA A 667 -0.63 10.48 35.87
N ASP A 668 -1.78 10.46 36.58
CA ASP A 668 -2.53 9.24 36.85
C ASP A 668 -3.10 8.61 35.54
N MET A 669 -3.59 9.43 34.60
CA MET A 669 -4.02 8.97 33.28
C MET A 669 -2.88 8.30 32.51
N ARG A 670 -1.71 8.93 32.50
CA ARG A 670 -0.49 8.42 31.83
C ARG A 670 0.06 7.16 32.49
N SER A 671 0.06 7.12 33.83
CA SER A 671 0.49 5.93 34.56
C SER A 671 -0.35 4.70 34.25
N ARG A 672 -1.69 4.85 34.16
CA ARG A 672 -2.58 3.77 33.72
C ARG A 672 -2.28 3.35 32.27
N GLY A 673 -1.93 4.30 31.40
CA GLY A 673 -1.57 4.04 30.02
C GLY A 673 -0.22 3.33 29.87
N GLN A 674 0.77 3.73 30.70
CA GLN A 674 2.10 3.13 30.69
C GLN A 674 2.06 1.64 31.07
N ALA A 675 1.20 1.27 32.01
CA ALA A 675 1.03 -0.13 32.39
C ALA A 675 0.65 -1.03 31.20
N TRP A 676 -0.14 -0.53 30.25
CA TRP A 676 -0.48 -1.26 29.04
C TRP A 676 0.69 -1.36 28.04
N LEU A 677 1.49 -0.30 27.96
CA LEU A 677 2.70 -0.31 27.12
C LEU A 677 3.73 -1.29 27.66
N ASP A 678 3.93 -1.30 28.98
CA ASP A 678 4.85 -2.25 29.65
C ASP A 678 4.43 -3.71 29.40
N LEU A 679 3.12 -4.00 29.42
CA LEU A 679 2.58 -5.32 29.08
C LEU A 679 2.80 -5.68 27.60
N ALA A 680 2.57 -4.74 26.70
CA ALA A 680 2.79 -4.94 25.26
C ALA A 680 4.27 -5.19 24.94
N GLU A 681 5.18 -4.45 25.57
CA GLU A 681 6.61 -4.66 25.45
C GLU A 681 7.03 -6.01 26.07
N ALA A 682 6.50 -6.36 27.25
CA ALA A 682 6.79 -7.64 27.88
C ALA A 682 6.33 -8.81 27.01
N GLN A 683 5.21 -8.67 26.30
CA GLN A 683 4.73 -9.67 25.34
C GLN A 683 5.65 -9.81 24.12
N ALA A 684 6.24 -8.72 23.67
CA ALA A 684 7.15 -8.71 22.52
C ALA A 684 8.56 -9.22 22.86
N ARG A 685 8.91 -9.26 24.16
CA ARG A 685 10.24 -9.75 24.58
C ARG A 685 10.39 -11.24 24.30
N PRO A 686 11.50 -11.64 23.68
CA PRO A 686 11.78 -13.06 23.49
C PRO A 686 11.97 -13.75 24.86
N ARG A 687 11.37 -14.93 25.01
CA ARG A 687 11.49 -15.73 26.25
C ARG A 687 12.91 -16.22 26.44
N ASP A 688 13.53 -16.65 25.34
CA ASP A 688 14.86 -17.22 25.34
C ASP A 688 15.80 -16.34 24.54
N ARG A 689 17.01 -16.13 25.07
CA ARG A 689 18.08 -15.48 24.32
C ARG A 689 18.95 -16.56 23.70
N VAL A 690 18.93 -16.65 22.39
CA VAL A 690 19.83 -17.52 21.65
C VAL A 690 21.18 -16.84 21.53
N ALA A 691 22.26 -17.58 21.83
CA ALA A 691 23.61 -17.08 21.65
C ALA A 691 23.88 -16.80 20.17
N PRO A 692 24.68 -15.77 19.83
CA PRO A 692 25.13 -15.55 18.46
C PRO A 692 25.76 -16.80 17.88
N ALA A 693 25.50 -17.07 16.60
CA ALA A 693 26.12 -18.19 15.91
C ALA A 693 27.64 -18.00 15.85
N PRO A 694 28.43 -19.07 16.04
CA PRO A 694 29.87 -19.01 15.80
C PRO A 694 30.15 -18.87 14.30
N ARG A 695 31.33 -18.35 13.95
CA ARG A 695 31.82 -18.30 12.56
C ARG A 695 31.91 -19.71 11.99
N PRO A 696 31.17 -20.06 10.91
CA PRO A 696 31.07 -21.43 10.46
C PRO A 696 32.27 -21.86 9.59
N ALA A 697 32.67 -23.11 9.73
CA ALA A 697 33.63 -23.79 8.90
C ALA A 697 33.22 -25.25 8.65
N PRO A 698 32.15 -25.50 7.86
CA PRO A 698 31.62 -26.84 7.66
C PRO A 698 32.63 -27.75 6.96
N ILE A 699 32.67 -29.03 7.36
CA ILE A 699 33.44 -30.09 6.75
C ILE A 699 32.45 -31.12 6.21
N PRO A 700 32.08 -31.06 4.92
CA PRO A 700 31.17 -32.05 4.32
C PRO A 700 31.85 -33.42 4.15
N PRO A 701 31.06 -34.53 3.97
CA PRO A 701 31.58 -35.83 3.64
C PRO A 701 32.45 -35.81 2.36
N ALA A 702 33.53 -36.58 2.36
CA ALA A 702 34.36 -36.71 1.17
C ALA A 702 33.75 -37.70 0.15
N PRO A 703 33.88 -37.47 -1.18
CA PRO A 703 34.45 -36.28 -1.82
C PRO A 703 33.49 -35.10 -1.93
N ALA A 704 33.81 -34.00 -1.30
CA ALA A 704 32.96 -32.82 -1.28
C ALA A 704 32.85 -32.09 -2.61
N LEU A 705 33.88 -32.18 -3.44
CA LEU A 705 34.00 -31.50 -4.73
C LEU A 705 34.56 -32.48 -5.78
N SER A 706 34.02 -32.44 -6.99
CA SER A 706 34.50 -33.23 -8.14
C SER A 706 35.22 -32.36 -9.21
N GLU A 707 34.88 -31.06 -9.24
CA GLU A 707 35.48 -30.10 -10.18
C GLU A 707 35.38 -28.67 -9.66
N MET A 708 36.23 -27.80 -10.19
CA MET A 708 36.19 -26.36 -9.95
C MET A 708 36.82 -25.63 -11.16
N SER A 709 36.31 -24.42 -11.45
CA SER A 709 36.96 -23.57 -12.49
C SER A 709 38.13 -22.77 -11.90
N VAL A 710 39.09 -22.41 -12.73
CA VAL A 710 40.21 -21.54 -12.34
C VAL A 710 39.75 -20.22 -11.72
N THR A 711 38.62 -19.69 -12.17
CA THR A 711 38.04 -18.44 -11.66
C THR A 711 37.47 -18.60 -10.25
N GLU A 712 36.96 -19.79 -9.90
CA GLU A 712 36.42 -20.07 -8.55
C GLU A 712 37.52 -20.27 -7.49
N VAL A 713 38.76 -20.52 -7.87
CA VAL A 713 39.90 -20.65 -6.94
C VAL A 713 40.05 -19.37 -6.10
N ARG A 714 39.84 -18.21 -6.73
CA ARG A 714 39.80 -16.93 -6.02
C ARG A 714 38.75 -16.92 -4.89
N THR A 715 37.57 -17.45 -5.16
CA THR A 715 36.50 -17.56 -4.15
C THR A 715 36.90 -18.54 -3.07
N LEU A 716 37.51 -19.68 -3.42
CA LEU A 716 38.00 -20.66 -2.44
C LEU A 716 39.06 -20.07 -1.48
N ILE A 717 39.91 -19.17 -1.97
CA ILE A 717 40.92 -18.51 -1.15
C ILE A 717 40.29 -17.46 -0.23
N ARG A 718 39.32 -16.68 -0.73
CA ARG A 718 38.72 -15.56 0.01
C ARG A 718 37.60 -15.97 0.95
N ASP A 719 36.68 -16.75 0.43
CA ASP A 719 35.45 -17.18 1.12
C ASP A 719 35.13 -18.65 0.78
N PRO A 720 35.86 -19.59 1.41
CA PRO A 720 35.59 -21.03 1.18
C PRO A 720 34.13 -21.42 1.43
N TYR A 721 33.45 -20.76 2.37
CA TYR A 721 32.04 -21.02 2.65
C TYR A 721 31.14 -20.77 1.45
N ALA A 722 31.42 -19.75 0.65
CA ALA A 722 30.69 -19.49 -0.58
C ALA A 722 30.84 -20.65 -1.60
N VAL A 723 32.01 -21.29 -1.67
CA VAL A 723 32.22 -22.50 -2.49
C VAL A 723 31.41 -23.67 -1.93
N TYR A 724 31.41 -23.87 -0.61
CA TYR A 724 30.58 -24.89 0.04
C TYR A 724 29.09 -24.69 -0.26
N ALA A 725 28.56 -23.48 -0.05
CA ALA A 725 27.18 -23.18 -0.33
C ALA A 725 26.79 -23.40 -1.80
N ARG A 726 27.66 -22.98 -2.73
CA ARG A 726 27.41 -23.07 -4.18
C ARG A 726 27.57 -24.50 -4.73
N ARG A 727 28.64 -25.21 -4.33
CA ARG A 727 29.03 -26.49 -4.94
C ARG A 727 28.53 -27.72 -4.15
N VAL A 728 28.50 -27.61 -2.83
CA VAL A 728 28.06 -28.74 -1.99
C VAL A 728 26.56 -28.64 -1.71
N LEU A 729 26.05 -27.47 -1.28
CA LEU A 729 24.62 -27.28 -1.02
C LEU A 729 23.81 -26.98 -2.31
N GLY A 730 24.45 -26.65 -3.42
CA GLY A 730 23.76 -26.33 -4.68
C GLY A 730 23.02 -24.99 -4.66
N LEU A 731 23.30 -24.13 -3.69
CA LEU A 731 22.62 -22.85 -3.55
C LEU A 731 23.20 -21.80 -4.51
N ARG A 732 22.32 -21.09 -5.17
CA ARG A 732 22.67 -19.99 -6.08
C ARG A 732 21.71 -18.84 -5.86
N ALA A 733 22.22 -17.59 -5.91
CA ALA A 733 21.36 -16.41 -5.95
C ALA A 733 20.49 -16.47 -7.21
N LEU A 734 19.23 -16.01 -7.07
CA LEU A 734 18.36 -15.87 -8.23
C LEU A 734 18.83 -14.67 -9.07
N ASP A 735 18.83 -14.82 -10.37
CA ASP A 735 19.05 -13.70 -11.26
C ASP A 735 17.94 -12.65 -11.07
N PRO A 736 18.24 -11.34 -11.19
CA PRO A 736 17.24 -10.29 -11.00
C PRO A 736 16.14 -10.39 -12.06
N LEU A 737 14.88 -10.05 -11.66
CA LEU A 737 13.74 -9.99 -12.60
C LEU A 737 13.91 -8.89 -13.64
N ARG A 738 14.56 -7.81 -13.25
CA ARG A 738 14.89 -6.68 -14.12
C ARG A 738 16.40 -6.60 -14.21
N PRO A 739 17.00 -7.23 -15.23
CA PRO A 739 18.44 -7.09 -15.43
C PRO A 739 18.74 -5.61 -15.73
N GLU A 740 19.72 -5.07 -15.01
CA GLU A 740 20.23 -3.72 -15.24
C GLU A 740 21.59 -3.82 -15.94
N PRO A 741 21.99 -2.81 -16.72
CA PRO A 741 23.27 -2.82 -17.41
C PRO A 741 24.42 -2.83 -16.37
N SER A 742 24.80 -4.02 -15.92
CA SER A 742 25.85 -4.22 -14.91
C SER A 742 27.25 -4.25 -15.53
N ALA A 743 28.28 -4.09 -14.66
CA ALA A 743 29.66 -4.23 -15.06
C ALA A 743 30.01 -5.66 -15.52
N ALA A 744 29.37 -6.67 -14.90
CA ALA A 744 29.55 -8.07 -15.28
C ALA A 744 28.95 -8.37 -16.65
N GLU A 745 27.75 -7.87 -16.92
CA GLU A 745 27.08 -8.06 -18.20
C GLU A 745 27.83 -7.36 -19.33
N ARG A 746 28.32 -6.14 -19.08
CA ARG A 746 29.25 -5.49 -20.02
C ARG A 746 30.50 -6.32 -20.28
N GLY A 747 31.09 -6.94 -19.26
CA GLY A 747 32.22 -7.87 -19.42
C GLY A 747 31.89 -8.99 -20.38
N ASN A 748 30.77 -9.70 -20.17
CA ASN A 748 30.33 -10.81 -21.00
C ASN A 748 30.14 -10.40 -22.49
N VAL A 749 29.50 -9.25 -22.71
CA VAL A 749 29.29 -8.70 -24.06
C VAL A 749 30.63 -8.37 -24.74
N LEU A 750 31.58 -7.81 -23.99
CA LEU A 750 32.91 -7.49 -24.51
C LEU A 750 33.71 -8.76 -24.89
N HIS A 751 33.58 -9.83 -24.10
CA HIS A 751 34.20 -11.11 -24.40
C HIS A 751 33.57 -11.74 -25.66
N ASP A 752 32.22 -11.72 -25.83
CA ASP A 752 31.57 -12.19 -27.06
C ASP A 752 32.01 -11.40 -28.31
N ILE A 753 32.19 -10.08 -28.18
CA ILE A 753 32.71 -9.25 -29.27
C ILE A 753 34.12 -9.70 -29.68
N MET A 754 35.03 -9.93 -28.74
CA MET A 754 36.39 -10.34 -28.98
C MET A 754 36.46 -11.78 -29.49
N ASP A 755 35.68 -12.71 -28.96
CA ASP A 755 35.58 -14.08 -29.46
C ASP A 755 35.22 -14.09 -30.98
N ARG A 756 34.14 -13.35 -31.33
CA ARG A 756 33.70 -13.24 -32.73
C ARG A 756 34.75 -12.58 -33.62
N PHE A 757 35.39 -11.55 -33.09
CA PHE A 757 36.47 -10.87 -33.82
C PHE A 757 37.63 -11.83 -34.11
N LEU A 758 38.11 -12.59 -33.13
CA LEU A 758 39.21 -13.53 -33.26
C LEU A 758 38.87 -14.76 -34.14
N ARG A 759 37.68 -15.33 -33.95
CA ARG A 759 37.25 -16.46 -34.82
C ARG A 759 37.03 -16.06 -36.29
N GLY A 760 36.75 -14.78 -36.51
CA GLY A 760 36.58 -14.20 -37.84
C GLY A 760 37.87 -13.65 -38.46
N LEU A 761 39.07 -13.95 -37.91
CA LEU A 761 40.34 -13.50 -38.50
C LEU A 761 40.55 -14.14 -39.88
N PRO A 762 40.89 -13.34 -40.92
CA PRO A 762 41.16 -13.88 -42.25
C PRO A 762 42.54 -14.54 -42.31
N ASP A 763 42.77 -15.36 -43.32
CA ASP A 763 44.06 -16.02 -43.56
C ASP A 763 45.14 -15.00 -43.94
N LEU A 764 44.79 -13.88 -44.58
CA LEU A 764 45.72 -12.82 -45.00
C LEU A 764 45.72 -11.68 -43.93
N PRO A 765 46.89 -11.10 -43.65
CA PRO A 765 47.01 -9.99 -42.72
C PRO A 765 46.17 -8.79 -43.16
N GLU A 766 45.39 -8.26 -42.24
CA GLU A 766 44.62 -7.00 -42.39
C GLU A 766 45.43 -5.82 -41.82
N THR A 767 45.16 -4.63 -42.34
CA THR A 767 45.70 -3.39 -41.72
C THR A 767 44.90 -3.06 -40.43
N PRO A 768 45.52 -2.34 -39.47
CA PRO A 768 44.83 -1.95 -38.25
C PRO A 768 43.50 -1.21 -38.48
N GLU A 769 43.42 -0.39 -39.54
CA GLU A 769 42.20 0.37 -39.89
C GLU A 769 41.06 -0.57 -40.32
N VAL A 770 41.39 -1.61 -41.11
CA VAL A 770 40.41 -2.62 -41.54
C VAL A 770 39.93 -3.45 -40.34
N MET A 771 40.84 -3.81 -39.46
CA MET A 771 40.54 -4.53 -38.21
C MET A 771 39.64 -3.69 -37.30
N THR A 772 39.92 -2.38 -37.17
CA THR A 772 39.07 -1.46 -36.40
C THR A 772 37.64 -1.38 -36.95
N ALA A 773 37.52 -1.23 -38.29
CA ALA A 773 36.22 -1.19 -38.93
C ALA A 773 35.41 -2.49 -38.69
N ARG A 774 36.07 -3.65 -38.80
CA ARG A 774 35.49 -4.95 -38.54
C ARG A 774 35.09 -5.13 -37.07
N LEU A 775 35.94 -4.73 -36.14
CA LEU A 775 35.62 -4.76 -34.70
C LEU A 775 34.36 -3.93 -34.36
N LEU A 776 34.27 -2.73 -34.91
CA LEU A 776 33.11 -1.85 -34.67
C LEU A 776 31.84 -2.40 -35.31
N SER A 777 31.91 -3.02 -36.48
CA SER A 777 30.77 -3.70 -37.13
C SER A 777 30.29 -4.89 -36.30
N ILE A 778 31.18 -5.71 -35.75
CA ILE A 778 30.85 -6.81 -34.84
C ILE A 778 30.22 -6.25 -33.55
N THR A 779 30.79 -5.16 -33.01
CA THR A 779 30.27 -4.47 -31.82
C THR A 779 28.83 -4.04 -32.01
N ASP A 780 28.51 -3.37 -33.12
CA ASP A 780 27.17 -2.90 -33.42
C ASP A 780 26.19 -4.08 -33.50
N ALA A 781 26.55 -5.16 -34.17
CA ALA A 781 25.70 -6.34 -34.30
C ALA A 781 25.45 -7.07 -32.96
N VAL A 782 26.49 -7.21 -32.14
CA VAL A 782 26.34 -7.85 -30.79
C VAL A 782 25.53 -7.00 -29.86
N LEU A 783 25.79 -5.69 -29.82
CA LEU A 783 25.03 -4.77 -28.95
C LEU A 783 23.56 -4.70 -29.33
N GLU A 784 23.24 -4.73 -30.63
CA GLU A 784 21.84 -4.72 -31.08
C GLU A 784 21.11 -5.99 -30.66
N ARG A 785 21.76 -7.12 -30.74
CA ARG A 785 21.20 -8.44 -30.43
C ARG A 785 21.03 -8.67 -28.92
N ASP A 786 22.06 -8.35 -28.13
CA ASP A 786 22.18 -8.85 -26.75
C ASP A 786 21.92 -7.79 -25.65
N VAL A 787 21.95 -6.50 -26.01
CA VAL A 787 21.80 -5.42 -25.05
C VAL A 787 20.45 -4.72 -25.23
N PRO A 788 19.46 -4.97 -24.38
CA PRO A 788 18.12 -4.42 -24.57
C PRO A 788 18.01 -2.91 -24.28
N TRP A 789 18.99 -2.30 -23.60
CA TRP A 789 18.95 -0.89 -23.21
C TRP A 789 19.62 0.03 -24.22
N PRO A 790 18.86 0.92 -24.92
CA PRO A 790 19.44 1.80 -25.95
C PRO A 790 20.56 2.71 -25.43
N SER A 791 20.42 3.25 -24.21
CA SER A 791 21.46 4.09 -23.60
C SER A 791 22.75 3.32 -23.29
N ALA A 792 22.64 2.08 -22.83
CA ALA A 792 23.79 1.21 -22.60
C ALA A 792 24.51 0.84 -23.90
N ARG A 793 23.76 0.56 -24.98
CA ARG A 793 24.32 0.30 -26.32
C ARG A 793 25.20 1.46 -26.78
N LEU A 794 24.67 2.70 -26.72
CA LEU A 794 25.43 3.89 -27.13
C LEU A 794 26.69 4.09 -26.28
N PHE A 795 26.54 3.93 -24.96
CA PHE A 795 27.66 4.13 -24.04
C PHE A 795 28.75 3.07 -24.18
N TRP A 796 28.38 1.79 -24.31
CA TRP A 796 29.35 0.70 -24.48
C TRP A 796 30.02 0.75 -25.84
N ARG A 797 29.26 1.07 -26.91
CA ARG A 797 29.82 1.31 -28.24
C ARG A 797 30.85 2.42 -28.23
N ALA A 798 30.55 3.56 -27.66
CA ALA A 798 31.45 4.70 -27.54
C ALA A 798 32.74 4.33 -26.79
N ARG A 799 32.62 3.51 -25.75
CA ARG A 799 33.79 3.04 -25.01
C ARG A 799 34.72 2.14 -25.80
N ILE A 800 34.18 1.20 -26.58
CA ILE A 800 34.97 0.34 -27.45
C ILE A 800 35.59 1.17 -28.57
N ALA A 801 34.82 2.04 -29.20
CA ALA A 801 35.35 2.91 -30.26
C ALA A 801 36.49 3.80 -29.76
N GLY A 802 36.46 4.25 -28.54
CA GLY A 802 37.52 5.08 -27.93
C GLY A 802 38.88 4.37 -27.77
N VAL A 803 38.91 3.03 -27.76
CA VAL A 803 40.11 2.22 -27.61
C VAL A 803 40.44 1.36 -28.86
N ALA A 804 39.53 1.31 -29.85
CA ALA A 804 39.61 0.36 -30.98
C ALA A 804 40.85 0.51 -31.79
N ASP A 805 41.28 1.70 -32.17
CA ASP A 805 42.46 1.95 -33.00
C ASP A 805 43.73 1.44 -32.33
N ARG A 806 43.89 1.71 -31.04
CA ARG A 806 45.02 1.24 -30.28
C ARG A 806 44.99 -0.27 -30.09
N LEU A 807 43.83 -0.81 -29.72
CA LEU A 807 43.64 -2.23 -29.53
C LEU A 807 43.97 -3.01 -30.80
N MET A 808 43.56 -2.52 -31.99
CA MET A 808 43.80 -3.16 -33.27
C MET A 808 45.24 -2.97 -33.78
N ALA A 809 45.90 -1.85 -33.47
CA ALA A 809 47.34 -1.70 -33.75
C ALA A 809 48.16 -2.70 -32.91
N ASP A 810 47.87 -2.84 -31.63
CA ASP A 810 48.52 -3.86 -30.79
C ASP A 810 48.17 -5.28 -31.26
N GLU A 811 46.97 -5.54 -31.75
CA GLU A 811 46.53 -6.81 -32.27
C GLU A 811 47.28 -7.20 -33.57
N ALA A 812 47.39 -6.27 -34.48
CA ALA A 812 48.21 -6.50 -35.70
C ALA A 812 49.65 -6.88 -35.36
N LEU A 813 50.23 -6.27 -34.33
CA LEU A 813 51.58 -6.62 -33.87
C LEU A 813 51.60 -8.04 -33.24
N ARG A 814 50.60 -8.40 -32.40
CA ARG A 814 50.52 -9.74 -31.81
C ARG A 814 50.39 -10.84 -32.87
N LEU A 815 49.66 -10.59 -33.93
CA LEU A 815 49.49 -11.52 -35.04
C LEU A 815 50.77 -11.77 -35.86
N THR A 816 51.76 -10.86 -35.78
CA THR A 816 53.10 -11.11 -36.33
C THR A 816 53.94 -12.03 -35.45
N GLN A 817 53.65 -12.10 -34.15
CA GLN A 817 54.40 -12.89 -33.16
C GLN A 817 53.83 -14.30 -32.97
N GLY A 818 52.55 -14.50 -33.25
CA GLY A 818 51.86 -15.78 -33.06
C GLY A 818 50.45 -15.76 -33.61
N ARG A 819 49.74 -16.88 -33.45
CA ARG A 819 48.32 -17.02 -33.86
C ARG A 819 47.48 -17.57 -32.73
N PRO A 820 46.23 -17.09 -32.54
CA PRO A 820 45.28 -17.71 -31.64
C PRO A 820 44.96 -19.14 -32.01
N VAL A 821 45.13 -20.07 -31.09
CA VAL A 821 44.86 -21.51 -31.27
C VAL A 821 43.77 -22.04 -30.36
N VAL A 822 43.54 -21.39 -29.20
CA VAL A 822 42.43 -21.65 -28.31
C VAL A 822 41.74 -20.30 -28.02
N ILE A 823 40.45 -20.21 -28.28
CA ILE A 823 39.63 -19.04 -28.06
C ILE A 823 38.35 -19.51 -27.36
N GLU A 824 38.15 -19.20 -26.09
CA GLU A 824 36.98 -19.59 -25.32
C GLU A 824 36.68 -21.12 -25.39
N ASP A 825 37.66 -21.98 -25.69
CA ASP A 825 37.49 -23.44 -25.71
C ASP A 825 37.82 -24.05 -24.33
N PRO A 826 37.02 -25.03 -23.87
CA PRO A 826 37.17 -25.57 -22.52
C PRO A 826 38.42 -26.46 -22.42
N GLY A 827 39.15 -26.39 -21.33
CA GLY A 827 40.22 -27.28 -20.94
C GLY A 827 39.98 -27.86 -19.53
N ALA A 828 40.59 -28.99 -19.26
CA ALA A 828 40.52 -29.63 -17.93
C ALA A 828 41.82 -30.39 -17.60
N LEU A 829 42.20 -30.33 -16.31
CA LEU A 829 43.36 -31.05 -15.80
C LEU A 829 43.00 -31.79 -14.54
N ALA A 830 43.31 -33.09 -14.49
CA ALA A 830 43.04 -33.89 -13.30
C ALA A 830 44.08 -33.61 -12.20
N VAL A 831 43.62 -33.55 -10.96
CA VAL A 831 44.48 -33.40 -9.77
C VAL A 831 45.05 -34.78 -9.44
N PRO A 832 46.38 -34.94 -9.35
CA PRO A 832 46.98 -36.21 -9.04
C PRO A 832 46.55 -36.78 -7.70
N GLY A 833 46.13 -38.03 -7.67
CA GLY A 833 45.69 -38.72 -6.44
C GLY A 833 44.34 -38.38 -5.91
N ALA A 834 43.54 -37.62 -6.65
CA ALA A 834 42.17 -37.25 -6.26
C ALA A 834 41.18 -37.35 -7.43
N ALA A 835 39.92 -37.72 -7.13
CA ALA A 835 38.82 -37.71 -8.11
C ALA A 835 38.32 -36.26 -8.36
N PHE A 836 39.23 -35.38 -8.78
CA PHE A 836 38.94 -33.94 -8.90
C PHE A 836 39.58 -33.38 -10.17
N ARG A 837 38.87 -32.46 -10.84
CA ARG A 837 39.37 -31.79 -12.05
C ARG A 837 39.35 -30.28 -11.86
N LEU A 838 40.44 -29.61 -12.25
CA LEU A 838 40.44 -28.18 -12.49
C LEU A 838 40.01 -27.93 -13.93
N THR A 839 39.05 -27.03 -14.14
CA THR A 839 38.58 -26.65 -15.46
C THR A 839 38.90 -25.18 -15.74
N ALA A 840 39.22 -24.89 -17.02
CA ALA A 840 39.46 -23.55 -17.50
C ALA A 840 38.79 -23.30 -18.84
N ARG A 841 38.45 -22.05 -19.09
CA ARG A 841 38.03 -21.59 -20.42
C ARG A 841 38.75 -20.26 -20.65
N PRO A 842 40.00 -20.35 -21.20
CA PRO A 842 40.80 -19.17 -21.40
C PRO A 842 40.19 -18.30 -22.49
N ASP A 843 40.28 -16.98 -22.31
CA ASP A 843 39.79 -16.05 -23.32
C ASP A 843 40.58 -16.24 -24.63
N ARG A 844 41.91 -16.44 -24.52
CA ARG A 844 42.77 -16.58 -25.66
C ARG A 844 44.13 -17.23 -25.32
N LEU A 845 44.53 -18.23 -26.11
CA LEU A 845 45.89 -18.80 -26.13
C LEU A 845 46.51 -18.66 -27.54
N ASP A 846 47.63 -18.00 -27.61
CA ASP A 846 48.37 -17.82 -28.89
C ASP A 846 49.57 -18.73 -28.94
N LEU A 847 49.73 -19.49 -30.04
CA LEU A 847 50.94 -20.19 -30.33
C LEU A 847 51.91 -19.25 -31.06
N LEU A 848 53.02 -18.95 -30.41
CA LEU A 848 54.03 -18.05 -30.91
C LEU A 848 54.91 -18.73 -31.99
N THR A 849 55.58 -17.92 -32.77
CA THR A 849 56.51 -18.40 -33.85
C THR A 849 57.70 -19.21 -33.33
N ASP A 850 58.03 -19.08 -32.03
CA ASP A 850 59.04 -19.85 -31.33
C ASP A 850 58.58 -21.18 -30.75
N GLY A 851 57.27 -21.48 -30.94
CA GLY A 851 56.64 -22.72 -30.46
C GLY A 851 56.15 -22.69 -29.02
N ARG A 852 56.29 -21.59 -28.33
CA ARG A 852 55.70 -21.39 -26.95
C ARG A 852 54.31 -20.82 -27.05
N VAL A 853 53.58 -20.86 -25.93
CA VAL A 853 52.21 -20.30 -25.82
C VAL A 853 52.22 -19.02 -24.98
N HIS A 854 51.48 -18.02 -25.43
CA HIS A 854 51.16 -16.83 -24.60
C HIS A 854 49.67 -16.84 -24.20
N VAL A 855 49.40 -16.61 -22.90
CA VAL A 855 48.04 -16.63 -22.37
C VAL A 855 47.55 -15.19 -22.23
N TYR A 856 46.37 -14.90 -22.80
CA TYR A 856 45.74 -13.58 -22.74
C TYR A 856 44.38 -13.67 -22.07
N ASP A 857 44.04 -12.65 -21.28
CA ASP A 857 42.75 -12.45 -20.63
C ASP A 857 42.25 -11.02 -20.84
N TYR A 858 41.01 -10.89 -21.27
CA TYR A 858 40.36 -9.62 -21.53
C TYR A 858 39.70 -9.05 -20.26
N LYS A 859 40.00 -7.79 -19.94
CA LYS A 859 39.41 -7.11 -18.79
C LYS A 859 38.65 -5.84 -19.19
N SER A 860 37.39 -5.77 -18.86
CA SER A 860 36.56 -4.54 -19.03
C SER A 860 36.92 -3.41 -18.07
N GLY A 861 37.65 -3.72 -17.02
CA GLY A 861 38.14 -2.81 -15.98
C GLY A 861 39.65 -2.87 -15.78
N LYS A 862 40.11 -2.46 -14.61
CA LYS A 862 41.52 -2.51 -14.24
C LYS A 862 41.99 -3.97 -14.00
N PRO A 863 43.08 -4.42 -14.62
CA PRO A 863 43.67 -5.73 -14.35
C PRO A 863 44.08 -5.89 -12.87
N PRO A 864 44.19 -7.15 -12.37
CA PRO A 864 44.66 -7.38 -11.02
C PRO A 864 46.12 -6.98 -10.88
N SER A 865 46.46 -6.39 -9.74
CA SER A 865 47.82 -6.04 -9.37
C SER A 865 48.67 -7.31 -9.08
N ASP A 866 49.99 -7.20 -9.10
CA ASP A 866 50.91 -8.33 -8.80
C ASP A 866 50.62 -8.89 -7.38
N LYS A 867 50.31 -8.05 -6.42
CA LYS A 867 49.89 -8.50 -5.06
C LYS A 867 48.61 -9.32 -5.09
N GLN A 868 47.63 -8.89 -5.88
CA GLN A 868 46.39 -9.65 -6.04
C GLN A 868 46.60 -10.98 -6.73
N ILE A 869 47.47 -11.02 -7.78
CA ILE A 869 47.87 -12.25 -8.45
C ILE A 869 48.60 -13.19 -7.49
N ALA A 870 49.56 -12.64 -6.72
CA ALA A 870 50.31 -13.45 -5.75
C ALA A 870 49.46 -14.11 -4.66
N HIS A 871 48.38 -13.45 -4.20
CA HIS A 871 47.63 -13.93 -3.06
C HIS A 871 46.20 -14.45 -3.38
N PHE A 872 45.52 -13.91 -4.39
CA PHE A 872 44.10 -14.17 -4.63
C PHE A 872 43.75 -14.58 -6.06
N ASP A 873 44.21 -13.87 -7.07
CA ASP A 873 43.80 -14.03 -8.46
C ASP A 873 44.72 -15.04 -9.16
N LYS A 874 44.31 -16.29 -9.13
CA LYS A 874 45.08 -17.42 -9.71
C LYS A 874 44.63 -17.83 -11.08
N GLN A 875 43.72 -17.13 -11.75
CA GLN A 875 43.13 -17.50 -13.04
C GLN A 875 44.23 -17.72 -14.09
N LEU A 876 44.90 -16.65 -14.56
CA LEU A 876 45.92 -16.76 -15.58
C LEU A 876 47.12 -17.64 -15.19
N PRO A 877 47.65 -17.53 -13.94
CA PRO A 877 48.68 -18.47 -13.48
C PRO A 877 48.32 -19.94 -13.57
N LEU A 878 47.07 -20.30 -13.26
CA LEU A 878 46.58 -21.68 -13.36
C LEU A 878 46.30 -22.08 -14.82
N GLU A 879 45.82 -21.17 -15.66
CA GLU A 879 45.67 -21.42 -17.10
C GLU A 879 47.07 -21.69 -17.76
N ALA A 880 48.07 -20.91 -17.38
CA ALA A 880 49.44 -21.15 -17.82
C ALA A 880 49.95 -22.53 -17.36
N ALA A 881 49.71 -22.90 -16.11
CA ALA A 881 50.03 -24.23 -15.58
C ALA A 881 49.30 -25.36 -16.36
N MET A 882 48.02 -25.15 -16.68
CA MET A 882 47.22 -26.12 -17.44
C MET A 882 47.76 -26.26 -18.89
N VAL A 883 48.24 -25.18 -19.51
CA VAL A 883 48.90 -25.23 -20.84
C VAL A 883 50.16 -26.11 -20.79
N GLU A 884 51.06 -25.88 -19.82
CA GLU A 884 52.31 -26.66 -19.72
C GLU A 884 52.08 -28.13 -19.37
N MET A 885 50.97 -28.46 -18.71
CA MET A 885 50.59 -29.82 -18.30
C MET A 885 49.62 -30.50 -19.28
N GLY A 886 49.32 -29.87 -20.43
CA GLY A 886 48.47 -30.46 -21.48
C GLY A 886 47.00 -30.50 -21.14
N GLY A 887 46.49 -29.58 -20.32
CA GLY A 887 45.07 -29.43 -19.96
C GLY A 887 44.17 -28.98 -21.12
N PHE A 888 44.75 -28.59 -22.28
CA PHE A 888 44.05 -28.19 -23.51
C PHE A 888 44.36 -29.13 -24.65
N GLY A 889 43.41 -30.01 -24.98
CA GLY A 889 43.63 -31.12 -25.92
C GLY A 889 44.07 -30.69 -27.33
N LYS A 890 43.78 -29.48 -27.74
CA LYS A 890 44.22 -28.96 -29.07
C LYS A 890 45.72 -28.64 -29.11
N LEU A 891 46.35 -28.39 -27.99
CA LEU A 891 47.75 -27.93 -27.89
C LEU A 891 48.71 -29.01 -27.41
N GLY A 892 48.23 -29.90 -26.51
CA GLY A 892 49.14 -30.77 -25.74
C GLY A 892 49.98 -29.97 -24.74
N PRO A 893 50.98 -30.55 -24.08
CA PRO A 893 51.88 -29.85 -23.18
C PRO A 893 52.87 -28.99 -23.93
N VAL A 894 52.82 -27.68 -23.77
CA VAL A 894 53.63 -26.68 -24.44
C VAL A 894 54.13 -25.64 -23.44
N PRO A 895 55.42 -25.22 -23.49
CA PRO A 895 55.94 -24.19 -22.59
C PRO A 895 55.21 -22.86 -22.78
N VAL A 896 54.95 -22.16 -21.68
CA VAL A 896 54.34 -20.83 -21.69
C VAL A 896 55.40 -19.74 -21.75
N ALA A 897 55.25 -18.81 -22.70
CA ALA A 897 56.13 -17.65 -22.88
C ALA A 897 55.82 -16.51 -21.90
N GLY A 898 54.54 -16.38 -21.50
CA GLY A 898 54.09 -15.33 -20.60
C GLY A 898 52.57 -15.25 -20.51
N ILE A 899 52.08 -14.41 -19.65
CA ILE A 899 50.65 -14.05 -19.55
C ILE A 899 50.49 -12.54 -19.69
N SER A 900 49.36 -12.12 -20.22
CA SER A 900 49.03 -10.69 -20.34
C SER A 900 47.57 -10.43 -20.16
N TYR A 901 47.28 -9.28 -19.54
CA TYR A 901 45.91 -8.74 -19.47
C TYR A 901 45.72 -7.67 -20.54
N ILE A 902 44.64 -7.79 -21.32
CA ILE A 902 44.26 -6.82 -22.35
C ILE A 902 43.07 -6.03 -21.86
N GLN A 903 43.22 -4.71 -21.70
CA GLN A 903 42.13 -3.85 -21.28
C GLN A 903 41.21 -3.49 -22.46
N LEU A 904 39.94 -3.85 -22.38
CA LEU A 904 38.87 -3.49 -23.34
C LEU A 904 38.20 -2.16 -23.02
N GLY A 905 38.77 -1.37 -22.11
CA GLY A 905 38.32 -0.05 -21.70
C GLY A 905 39.47 0.79 -21.19
N GLY A 906 39.20 1.97 -20.70
CA GLY A 906 40.21 2.88 -20.20
C GLY A 906 41.20 3.31 -21.29
N GLU A 907 42.48 2.94 -21.16
CA GLU A 907 43.54 3.28 -22.12
C GLU A 907 43.76 2.22 -23.21
N GLY A 908 43.07 1.09 -23.18
CA GLY A 908 43.22 0.00 -24.15
C GLY A 908 44.61 -0.65 -24.12
N LYS A 909 45.28 -0.70 -22.97
CA LYS A 909 46.67 -1.21 -22.83
C LYS A 909 46.70 -2.71 -22.67
N THR A 910 47.80 -3.30 -23.19
CA THR A 910 48.22 -4.66 -22.87
C THR A 910 49.19 -4.61 -21.68
N GLU A 911 48.90 -5.33 -20.62
CA GLU A 911 49.74 -5.40 -19.41
C GLU A 911 50.39 -6.80 -19.31
N PRO A 912 51.64 -7.00 -19.72
CA PRO A 912 52.33 -8.27 -19.52
C PRO A 912 52.68 -8.50 -18.05
N ARG A 913 52.75 -9.76 -17.67
CA ARG A 913 53.29 -10.21 -16.39
C ARG A 913 54.45 -11.15 -16.63
N GLU A 914 55.59 -10.82 -16.05
CA GLU A 914 56.79 -11.63 -16.15
C GLU A 914 56.82 -12.74 -15.09
N PHE A 915 57.26 -13.91 -15.46
CA PHE A 915 57.41 -15.04 -14.56
C PHE A 915 58.84 -15.57 -14.58
N GLY A 916 59.25 -16.07 -13.42
CA GLY A 916 60.47 -16.86 -13.31
C GLY A 916 60.29 -18.29 -13.82
N PRO A 917 61.38 -18.96 -14.14
CA PRO A 917 61.36 -20.38 -14.47
C PRO A 917 60.69 -21.22 -13.40
N GLY A 918 59.79 -22.14 -13.76
CA GLY A 918 59.09 -23.00 -12.80
C GLY A 918 57.82 -22.44 -12.20
N PHE A 919 57.42 -21.19 -12.50
CA PHE A 919 56.23 -20.54 -11.96
C PHE A 919 54.93 -21.33 -12.15
N ALA A 920 54.76 -21.93 -13.35
CA ALA A 920 53.57 -22.73 -13.66
C ALA A 920 53.49 -23.98 -12.77
N LEU A 921 54.59 -24.67 -12.58
CA LEU A 921 54.70 -25.82 -11.71
C LEU A 921 54.44 -25.47 -10.24
N GLU A 922 55.04 -24.37 -9.73
CA GLU A 922 54.80 -23.90 -8.35
C GLU A 922 53.36 -23.52 -8.15
N THR A 923 52.73 -22.82 -9.10
CA THR A 923 51.30 -22.46 -9.05
C THR A 923 50.42 -23.71 -8.97
N TRP A 924 50.70 -24.71 -9.82
CA TRP A 924 49.98 -25.97 -9.82
C TRP A 924 50.12 -26.72 -8.48
N GLN A 925 51.35 -26.85 -8.00
CA GLN A 925 51.63 -27.54 -6.70
C GLN A 925 50.91 -26.83 -5.53
N GLY A 926 50.95 -25.47 -5.55
CA GLY A 926 50.21 -24.68 -4.55
C GLY A 926 48.70 -24.91 -4.59
N PHE A 927 48.14 -25.00 -5.80
CA PHE A 927 46.73 -25.31 -5.98
C PHE A 927 46.39 -26.73 -5.52
N VAL A 928 47.17 -27.73 -5.90
CA VAL A 928 47.01 -29.12 -5.48
C VAL A 928 47.05 -29.26 -3.95
N ALA A 929 48.00 -28.59 -3.33
CA ALA A 929 48.12 -28.57 -1.86
C ALA A 929 46.85 -27.91 -1.21
N LEU A 930 46.42 -26.76 -1.75
CA LEU A 930 45.24 -26.07 -1.22
C LEU A 930 43.96 -26.91 -1.33
N ILE A 931 43.65 -27.40 -2.52
CA ILE A 931 42.42 -28.16 -2.75
C ILE A 931 42.44 -29.51 -2.00
N GLY A 932 43.61 -30.09 -1.87
CA GLY A 932 43.83 -31.35 -1.12
C GLY A 932 43.38 -31.26 0.34
N LEU A 933 43.55 -30.14 0.99
CA LEU A 933 43.08 -29.92 2.37
C LEU A 933 41.54 -30.06 2.49
N TYR A 934 40.81 -29.55 1.50
CA TYR A 934 39.34 -29.61 1.47
C TYR A 934 38.85 -31.01 1.03
N LEU A 935 39.51 -31.62 0.05
CA LEU A 935 39.12 -32.93 -0.46
C LEU A 935 39.30 -34.05 0.58
N ARG A 936 40.31 -33.92 1.47
CA ARG A 936 40.55 -34.88 2.58
C ARG A 936 39.79 -34.50 3.83
N GLY A 937 39.03 -33.37 3.86
CA GLY A 937 38.33 -32.91 5.04
C GLY A 937 39.26 -32.50 6.19
N GLU A 938 40.48 -32.08 5.87
CA GLU A 938 41.45 -31.57 6.84
C GLU A 938 41.19 -30.11 7.21
N ARG A 939 40.48 -29.39 6.30
CA ARG A 939 40.12 -27.99 6.47
C ARG A 939 38.64 -27.78 6.23
N GLY A 940 37.97 -27.09 7.16
CA GLY A 940 36.59 -26.67 6.97
C GLY A 940 36.48 -25.49 6.00
N PHE A 941 35.33 -25.34 5.37
CA PHE A 941 35.03 -24.22 4.48
C PHE A 941 34.68 -22.97 5.29
N VAL A 942 35.69 -22.24 5.73
CA VAL A 942 35.58 -21.07 6.60
C VAL A 942 34.88 -19.93 5.89
N ALA A 943 33.87 -19.33 6.55
CA ALA A 943 33.21 -18.12 6.03
C ALA A 943 34.15 -16.91 6.13
N ARG A 944 34.23 -16.13 5.02
CA ARG A 944 34.99 -14.88 4.88
C ARG A 944 36.45 -15.00 5.37
N LEU A 945 37.17 -16.01 4.89
CA LEU A 945 38.50 -16.36 5.38
C LEU A 945 39.54 -15.25 5.17
N ALA A 946 39.59 -14.66 3.97
CA ALA A 946 40.59 -13.67 3.55
C ALA A 946 39.99 -12.62 2.61
N MET A 947 38.97 -11.90 3.05
CA MET A 947 38.31 -10.88 2.25
C MET A 947 39.24 -9.69 2.01
N GLU A 948 39.31 -9.22 0.76
CA GLU A 948 40.08 -8.02 0.40
C GLU A 948 39.49 -6.74 1.02
N ARG A 949 38.19 -6.71 1.18
CA ARG A 949 37.41 -5.62 1.76
C ARG A 949 36.37 -6.20 2.70
N THR A 950 36.26 -5.59 3.86
CA THR A 950 35.33 -6.03 4.92
C THR A 950 33.87 -5.70 4.59
N ASP A 951 33.65 -4.66 3.78
CA ASP A 951 32.33 -4.16 3.37
C ASP A 951 31.77 -4.89 2.13
N HIS A 952 32.50 -5.84 1.56
CA HIS A 952 32.00 -6.61 0.41
C HIS A 952 30.92 -7.59 0.86
N ALA A 953 29.69 -7.42 0.33
CA ALA A 953 28.58 -8.33 0.58
C ALA A 953 28.79 -9.64 -0.19
N SER A 954 28.50 -10.78 0.46
CA SER A 954 28.45 -12.10 -0.17
C SER A 954 26.99 -12.58 -0.24
N ASP A 955 26.62 -13.25 -1.33
CA ASP A 955 25.29 -13.88 -1.49
C ASP A 955 24.93 -14.82 -0.34
N TYR A 956 25.95 -15.28 0.42
CA TYR A 956 25.81 -16.27 1.50
C TYR A 956 26.02 -15.69 2.90
N ASP A 957 26.06 -14.36 3.07
CA ASP A 957 26.24 -13.73 4.37
C ASP A 957 25.08 -14.09 5.33
N HIS A 958 23.84 -14.13 4.86
CA HIS A 958 22.70 -14.57 5.68
C HIS A 958 22.80 -16.06 6.07
N LEU A 959 23.23 -16.91 5.14
CA LEU A 959 23.40 -18.34 5.41
C LEU A 959 24.50 -18.60 6.45
N SER A 960 25.62 -17.88 6.35
CA SER A 960 26.72 -17.95 7.30
C SER A 960 26.44 -17.21 8.61
N ARG A 961 25.31 -16.50 8.70
CA ARG A 961 24.94 -15.62 9.82
C ARG A 961 25.98 -14.55 10.11
N HIS A 962 26.59 -14.02 9.02
CA HIS A 962 27.54 -12.90 9.14
C HIS A 962 26.86 -11.68 9.78
N GLY A 963 27.56 -11.08 10.76
CA GLY A 963 27.01 -10.01 11.61
C GLY A 963 26.68 -10.50 13.03
N GLU A 964 26.52 -11.81 13.24
CA GLU A 964 26.47 -12.42 14.58
C GLU A 964 27.87 -12.77 15.09
N TRP A 965 28.85 -12.92 14.21
CA TRP A 965 30.25 -13.18 14.50
C TRP A 965 31.14 -12.17 13.77
N ASP A 966 32.34 -11.99 14.27
CA ASP A 966 33.37 -11.13 13.68
C ASP A 966 34.42 -11.99 12.94
N ALA A 967 35.00 -11.44 11.85
CA ALA A 967 35.99 -12.14 11.03
C ALA A 967 37.30 -12.44 11.79
N THR A 968 37.56 -11.78 12.93
CA THR A 968 38.70 -12.05 13.81
C THR A 968 38.47 -13.25 14.73
N GLN A 969 37.22 -13.70 14.90
CA GLN A 969 36.92 -14.87 15.73
C GLN A 969 37.38 -16.16 15.05
N ALA A 970 37.84 -17.12 15.87
CA ALA A 970 38.19 -18.44 15.39
C ALA A 970 36.94 -19.12 14.77
N ALA A 971 37.10 -19.71 13.60
CA ALA A 971 36.03 -20.45 12.96
C ALA A 971 35.81 -21.82 13.65
N VAL A 972 34.54 -22.20 13.82
CA VAL A 972 34.17 -23.49 14.39
C VAL A 972 33.95 -24.49 13.27
N SER A 973 34.78 -25.55 13.25
CA SER A 973 34.65 -26.62 12.27
C SER A 973 33.66 -27.68 12.75
N GLU A 974 32.64 -27.92 11.93
CA GLU A 974 31.66 -28.99 12.13
C GLU A 974 31.75 -30.01 11.02
N ARG A 975 31.87 -31.29 11.39
CA ARG A 975 31.82 -32.41 10.43
C ARG A 975 30.39 -32.88 10.28
N PHE A 976 29.92 -32.84 9.06
CA PHE A 976 28.64 -33.45 8.72
C PHE A 976 28.92 -34.88 8.27
N GLY A 977 28.52 -35.87 9.06
CA GLY A 977 28.72 -37.26 8.76
C GLY A 977 27.44 -38.04 8.65
N HIS A 978 27.50 -39.20 8.00
CA HIS A 978 26.43 -40.18 7.95
C HIS A 978 26.42 -40.99 9.28
N ASP A 979 26.04 -40.39 10.37
CA ASP A 979 25.74 -41.13 11.58
C ASP A 979 24.25 -40.98 11.92
N GLY A 980 23.51 -42.03 11.55
CA GLY A 980 22.17 -42.28 12.01
C GLY A 980 21.16 -42.48 10.95
#